data_e9eda57661a820167d9d2ee72f2b19f1
#
_entry.id   e9eda57661a820167d9d2ee72f2b19f1
#
_cell.length_a   1.000
_cell.length_b   1.000
_cell.length_c   1.000
_cell.angle_alpha   90.00
_cell.angle_beta   90.00
_cell.angle_gamma   90.00
#
_symmetry.space_group_name_H-M   'P 1'
#
loop_
_entity.id
_entity.type
_entity.pdbx_description
1 polymer ?
#
loop_
_entity_poly.entity_id
_entity_poly.type
_entity_poly.pdbx_seq_one_letter_code
_entity_poly.pdbx_strand_id
1 'polypeptide(L)'
;MNGNVLVTRRPMWKRFGPLAAIAIVVCAAIFWWIVTPPKVQEMGRNLPEVADPALIARGKYIAEVGDCVACHTSQGGVPMTGGRPLETPFGVLYSTNITPDPKTGIGTYSFGVFDRAMRNGITAKGKHMYPAMPYPSYAKITPDDMYALYAYLMKGVAPTTNPNKPSGIGFPFNQRWTLAFWNVMFHENQPFTLDSNKDAVWNRGAYLVQGLGHCGACHTPRGIGFQEVALSDKGRSGDKFLSGSKVEEWNAINLRNLWTVEDTVELLKTGQNRYATVSGSMTDVINHSTQNFTDADLVAVATYLKSLPSDHPYAVPAEENNGVLEGMFTTRGGLAYAQFCVDCHRLNGAGVPKVFPPLAANPTVADKDPSTLVHIMLTGWQTAETETHKRVFTMPGFARLRDDEIAEIINFVRTSWGNAKNSAVTAAQVKSARATLDPKVDTSPFETPRIADVLKEPNAEQLVRGMRLNTETHTLLPKNVGNVLNCTSCHLNGGTVADGSPYVGVSAFFPSYAPRAGRTITLEDRINGCFLRSMNGKPLAKDGDDMKAMVAYFDWMKRETKPEDKVEGRGVGKISQDIKPDPENGKRVYAAQCAACHGQNGEGLQDHQGQSVYPPLWGDQSFNIGAGMARTYTAAAFVKRNMPIGFHPGFPLAQGGLTDQESVDVAEYFSHMSRPDFPAKVNDWPKDKKPADSRY
;
A
#
# COMPACT_ATOMS: atom_id res chain seq x y z
N MET A 1 58.34 34.19 -73.34
CA MET A 1 57.58 35.12 -72.52
C MET A 1 56.46 34.33 -71.82
N ASN A 2 56.69 33.84 -70.61
CA ASN A 2 55.67 33.03 -69.90
C ASN A 2 54.97 33.99 -68.90
N GLY A 3 53.70 34.32 -69.25
CA GLY A 3 52.83 35.09 -68.36
C GLY A 3 52.12 34.18 -67.33
N ASN A 4 52.60 34.24 -66.07
CA ASN A 4 51.88 33.60 -64.94
C ASN A 4 50.64 34.43 -64.62
N VAL A 5 49.45 33.88 -64.94
CA VAL A 5 48.17 34.41 -64.49
C VAL A 5 47.97 33.98 -63.03
N LEU A 6 48.20 34.89 -62.07
CA LEU A 6 47.86 34.70 -60.65
C LEU A 6 46.31 34.68 -60.49
N VAL A 7 45.72 33.49 -60.45
CA VAL A 7 44.33 33.32 -60.07
C VAL A 7 44.22 33.56 -58.55
N THR A 8 43.90 34.77 -58.14
CA THR A 8 43.59 35.11 -56.75
C THR A 8 42.29 34.41 -56.34
N ARG A 9 42.40 33.23 -55.69
CA ARG A 9 41.26 32.59 -55.03
C ARG A 9 40.69 33.52 -53.95
N ARG A 10 39.50 34.05 -54.19
CA ARG A 10 38.77 34.81 -53.14
C ARG A 10 38.66 33.92 -51.88
N PRO A 11 39.07 34.40 -50.71
CA PRO A 11 39.05 33.61 -49.49
C PRO A 11 37.64 33.10 -49.21
N MET A 12 37.49 31.83 -48.81
CA MET A 12 36.20 31.12 -48.62
C MET A 12 35.21 31.88 -47.70
N TRP A 13 35.71 32.59 -46.69
CA TRP A 13 34.87 33.37 -45.78
C TRP A 13 34.09 34.52 -46.46
N LYS A 14 34.64 35.12 -47.55
CA LYS A 14 33.91 36.14 -48.34
C LYS A 14 32.75 35.54 -49.17
N ARG A 15 32.78 34.23 -49.48
CA ARG A 15 31.70 33.53 -50.19
C ARG A 15 30.63 32.99 -49.26
N PHE A 16 31.02 32.48 -48.07
CA PHE A 16 30.12 31.84 -47.11
C PHE A 16 29.71 32.76 -45.94
N GLY A 17 30.42 33.86 -45.70
CA GLY A 17 30.12 34.82 -44.66
C GLY A 17 28.69 35.37 -44.64
N PRO A 18 28.15 35.82 -45.80
CA PRO A 18 26.78 36.31 -45.85
C PRO A 18 25.74 35.19 -45.57
N LEU A 19 25.97 33.97 -46.07
CA LEU A 19 25.09 32.81 -45.86
C LEU A 19 25.11 32.40 -44.37
N ALA A 20 26.26 32.41 -43.74
CA ALA A 20 26.41 32.15 -42.30
C ALA A 20 25.70 33.21 -41.45
N ALA A 21 25.83 34.51 -41.82
CA ALA A 21 25.12 35.58 -41.13
C ALA A 21 23.61 35.46 -41.24
N ILE A 22 23.10 35.14 -42.43
CA ILE A 22 21.67 34.86 -42.64
C ILE A 22 21.20 33.66 -41.81
N ALA A 23 21.98 32.56 -41.77
CA ALA A 23 21.66 31.39 -40.98
C ALA A 23 21.62 31.73 -39.49
N ILE A 24 22.56 32.52 -38.98
CA ILE A 24 22.58 32.99 -37.56
C ILE A 24 21.31 33.82 -37.28
N VAL A 25 20.95 34.76 -38.11
CA VAL A 25 19.74 35.59 -37.92
C VAL A 25 18.48 34.73 -37.94
N VAL A 26 18.38 33.79 -38.87
CA VAL A 26 17.24 32.86 -38.94
C VAL A 26 17.18 31.98 -37.68
N CYS A 27 18.30 31.41 -37.26
CA CYS A 27 18.35 30.63 -36.00
C CYS A 27 17.98 31.47 -34.77
N ALA A 28 18.46 32.72 -34.68
CA ALA A 28 18.10 33.64 -33.61
C ALA A 28 16.59 34.00 -33.63
N ALA A 29 16.03 34.21 -34.80
CA ALA A 29 14.61 34.49 -34.94
C ALA A 29 13.74 33.28 -34.56
N ILE A 30 14.11 32.06 -34.99
CA ILE A 30 13.46 30.80 -34.58
C ILE A 30 13.59 30.60 -33.09
N PHE A 31 14.78 30.78 -32.52
CA PHE A 31 15.00 30.70 -31.07
C PHE A 31 14.09 31.66 -30.32
N TRP A 32 14.05 32.92 -30.74
CA TRP A 32 13.23 33.94 -30.11
C TRP A 32 11.74 33.61 -30.22
N TRP A 33 11.30 33.11 -31.37
CA TRP A 33 9.92 32.68 -31.57
C TRP A 33 9.54 31.51 -30.65
N ILE A 34 10.41 30.52 -30.49
CA ILE A 34 10.17 29.36 -29.63
C ILE A 34 10.11 29.78 -28.15
N VAL A 35 11.05 30.62 -27.67
CA VAL A 35 11.14 30.95 -26.24
C VAL A 35 10.16 32.05 -25.81
N THR A 36 9.54 32.78 -26.77
CA THR A 36 8.58 33.83 -26.45
C THR A 36 7.23 33.19 -26.13
N PRO A 37 6.69 33.41 -24.91
CA PRO A 37 5.40 32.85 -24.54
C PRO A 37 4.28 33.36 -25.46
N PRO A 38 3.29 32.52 -25.82
CA PRO A 38 2.11 32.99 -26.57
C PRO A 38 1.35 34.03 -25.74
N LYS A 39 0.77 35.01 -26.46
CA LYS A 39 -0.08 36.05 -25.83
C LYS A 39 -1.26 35.38 -25.12
N VAL A 40 -1.67 35.97 -24.00
CA VAL A 40 -2.90 35.58 -23.31
C VAL A 40 -4.08 35.87 -24.23
N GLN A 41 -4.91 34.89 -24.46
CA GLN A 41 -6.16 35.06 -25.17
C GLN A 41 -7.30 35.08 -24.15
N GLU A 42 -7.95 36.24 -24.00
CA GLU A 42 -9.19 36.31 -23.22
C GLU A 42 -10.36 35.81 -24.09
N MET A 43 -11.18 34.92 -23.53
CA MET A 43 -12.33 34.41 -24.26
C MET A 43 -13.40 35.51 -24.44
N GLY A 44 -13.65 35.91 -25.68
CA GLY A 44 -14.69 36.87 -26.04
C GLY A 44 -16.10 36.28 -26.11
N ARG A 45 -16.43 35.31 -25.25
CA ARG A 45 -17.77 34.71 -25.18
C ARG A 45 -18.59 35.34 -24.04
N ASN A 46 -19.94 35.34 -24.20
CA ASN A 46 -20.85 35.55 -23.10
C ASN A 46 -20.74 34.32 -22.14
N LEU A 47 -19.76 34.37 -21.26
CA LEU A 47 -19.59 33.35 -20.24
C LEU A 47 -20.54 33.57 -19.07
N PRO A 48 -21.03 32.51 -18.41
CA PRO A 48 -21.75 32.63 -17.14
C PRO A 48 -20.93 33.42 -16.12
N GLU A 49 -21.61 34.02 -15.17
CA GLU A 49 -20.93 34.72 -14.08
C GLU A 49 -20.08 33.72 -13.28
N VAL A 50 -18.83 34.08 -12.98
CA VAL A 50 -17.87 33.21 -12.23
C VAL A 50 -18.42 32.77 -10.87
N ALA A 51 -19.34 33.52 -10.29
CA ALA A 51 -19.99 33.23 -9.01
C ALA A 51 -21.24 32.33 -9.14
N ASP A 52 -21.61 31.86 -10.34
CA ASP A 52 -22.73 30.94 -10.52
C ASP A 52 -22.54 29.65 -9.70
N PRO A 53 -23.45 29.30 -8.78
CA PRO A 53 -23.33 28.12 -7.94
C PRO A 53 -23.27 26.79 -8.73
N ALA A 54 -23.99 26.69 -9.85
CA ALA A 54 -23.98 25.48 -10.68
C ALA A 54 -22.62 25.32 -11.40
N LEU A 55 -22.03 26.43 -11.85
CA LEU A 55 -20.69 26.45 -12.44
C LEU A 55 -19.62 26.08 -11.41
N ILE A 56 -19.71 26.62 -10.18
CA ILE A 56 -18.81 26.31 -9.07
C ILE A 56 -18.92 24.82 -8.71
N ALA A 57 -20.12 24.26 -8.60
CA ALA A 57 -20.34 22.85 -8.30
C ALA A 57 -19.73 21.94 -9.39
N ARG A 58 -19.93 22.27 -10.67
CA ARG A 58 -19.27 21.57 -11.79
C ARG A 58 -17.74 21.68 -11.67
N GLY A 59 -17.21 22.86 -11.38
CA GLY A 59 -15.78 23.08 -11.23
C GLY A 59 -15.18 22.31 -10.07
N LYS A 60 -15.91 22.14 -8.95
CA LYS A 60 -15.52 21.28 -7.83
C LYS A 60 -15.34 19.84 -8.31
N TYR A 61 -16.35 19.31 -9.00
CA TYR A 61 -16.26 17.96 -9.57
C TYR A 61 -15.07 17.81 -10.52
N ILE A 62 -14.81 18.79 -11.39
CA ILE A 62 -13.64 18.78 -12.30
C ILE A 62 -12.32 18.77 -11.51
N ALA A 63 -12.23 19.53 -10.41
CA ALA A 63 -11.03 19.56 -9.56
C ALA A 63 -10.81 18.24 -8.82
N GLU A 64 -11.87 17.56 -8.39
CA GLU A 64 -11.83 16.23 -7.80
C GLU A 64 -11.40 15.17 -8.84
N VAL A 65 -12.00 15.17 -10.02
CA VAL A 65 -11.61 14.28 -11.13
C VAL A 65 -10.15 14.50 -11.54
N GLY A 66 -9.71 15.77 -11.59
CA GLY A 66 -8.34 16.14 -11.92
C GLY A 66 -7.32 15.95 -10.80
N ASP A 67 -7.73 15.42 -9.64
CA ASP A 67 -6.89 15.13 -8.48
C ASP A 67 -6.01 16.32 -8.02
N CYS A 68 -6.53 17.55 -8.14
CA CYS A 68 -5.74 18.75 -7.86
C CYS A 68 -5.25 18.79 -6.41
N VAL A 69 -6.06 18.32 -5.46
CA VAL A 69 -5.78 18.35 -4.03
C VAL A 69 -4.61 17.44 -3.66
N ALA A 70 -4.46 16.29 -4.30
CA ALA A 70 -3.39 15.35 -3.99
C ALA A 70 -1.98 15.95 -4.20
N CYS A 71 -1.79 16.71 -5.28
CA CYS A 71 -0.53 17.41 -5.53
C CYS A 71 -0.45 18.76 -4.81
N HIS A 72 -1.52 19.54 -4.80
CA HIS A 72 -1.51 20.91 -4.28
C HIS A 72 -1.80 21.02 -2.77
N THR A 73 -1.54 19.94 -2.00
CA THR A 73 -1.65 19.91 -0.53
C THR A 73 -0.43 19.23 0.07
N SER A 74 0.26 19.90 0.98
CA SER A 74 1.34 19.25 1.75
C SER A 74 0.75 18.34 2.84
N GLN A 75 1.50 17.36 3.29
CA GLN A 75 1.07 16.45 4.35
C GLN A 75 0.63 17.24 5.61
N GLY A 76 -0.59 17.04 6.06
CA GLY A 76 -1.18 17.76 7.19
C GLY A 76 -1.45 19.25 6.91
N GLY A 77 -1.29 19.72 5.66
CA GLY A 77 -1.53 21.10 5.27
C GLY A 77 -2.98 21.39 4.90
N VAL A 78 -3.26 22.68 4.70
CA VAL A 78 -4.58 23.14 4.21
C VAL A 78 -4.72 22.76 2.73
N PRO A 79 -5.86 22.20 2.29
CA PRO A 79 -6.09 21.84 0.89
C PRO A 79 -5.81 22.98 -0.09
N MET A 80 -5.24 22.65 -1.25
CA MET A 80 -4.93 23.55 -2.37
C MET A 80 -3.85 24.63 -2.09
N THR A 81 -3.20 24.61 -0.91
CA THR A 81 -2.17 25.63 -0.56
C THR A 81 -0.76 25.27 -1.06
N GLY A 82 -0.59 24.11 -1.69
CA GLY A 82 0.69 23.67 -2.22
C GLY A 82 1.70 23.21 -1.15
N GLY A 83 2.97 23.19 -1.53
CA GLY A 83 4.07 22.84 -0.63
C GLY A 83 4.44 21.36 -0.57
N ARG A 84 3.72 20.47 -1.30
CA ARG A 84 4.06 19.05 -1.43
C ARG A 84 5.37 18.91 -2.22
N PRO A 85 6.37 18.18 -1.71
CA PRO A 85 7.58 17.84 -2.48
C PRO A 85 7.22 16.81 -3.55
N LEU A 86 7.76 17.00 -4.75
CA LEU A 86 7.69 16.09 -5.89
C LEU A 86 9.13 15.76 -6.28
N GLU A 87 9.56 14.55 -5.96
CA GLU A 87 10.90 14.08 -6.28
C GLU A 87 11.03 13.85 -7.79
N THR A 88 12.11 14.35 -8.36
CA THR A 88 12.44 14.14 -9.78
C THR A 88 13.90 13.75 -9.92
N PRO A 89 14.32 13.12 -11.05
CA PRO A 89 15.74 12.82 -11.28
C PRO A 89 16.65 14.06 -11.32
N PHE A 90 16.07 15.26 -11.36
CA PHE A 90 16.77 16.54 -11.48
C PHE A 90 16.77 17.35 -10.19
N GLY A 91 16.12 16.88 -9.15
CA GLY A 91 15.92 17.55 -7.86
C GLY A 91 14.44 17.69 -7.50
N VAL A 92 14.18 18.26 -6.33
CA VAL A 92 12.84 18.38 -5.76
C VAL A 92 12.09 19.57 -6.33
N LEU A 93 10.87 19.35 -6.81
CA LEU A 93 9.89 20.38 -7.09
C LEU A 93 8.92 20.50 -5.92
N TYR A 94 8.37 21.69 -5.74
CA TYR A 94 7.27 21.90 -4.79
C TYR A 94 6.04 22.37 -5.52
N SER A 95 4.88 21.75 -5.23
CA SER A 95 3.59 22.20 -5.74
C SER A 95 3.30 23.62 -5.23
N THR A 96 2.59 24.40 -6.04
CA THR A 96 2.27 25.80 -5.73
C THR A 96 0.92 25.95 -5.06
N ASN A 97 0.72 27.04 -4.33
CA ASN A 97 -0.57 27.49 -3.84
C ASN A 97 -1.48 27.85 -5.03
N ILE A 98 -2.61 27.15 -5.14
CA ILE A 98 -3.64 27.39 -6.17
C ILE A 98 -4.95 27.94 -5.58
N THR A 99 -4.95 28.37 -4.30
CA THR A 99 -6.07 29.09 -3.72
C THR A 99 -6.18 30.50 -4.33
N PRO A 100 -7.34 31.17 -4.26
CA PRO A 100 -7.52 32.53 -4.79
C PRO A 100 -6.87 33.61 -3.90
N ASP A 101 -5.78 33.30 -3.21
CA ASP A 101 -4.98 34.28 -2.49
C ASP A 101 -4.24 35.18 -3.50
N PRO A 102 -4.37 36.51 -3.42
CA PRO A 102 -3.78 37.42 -4.40
C PRO A 102 -2.27 37.58 -4.27
N LYS A 103 -1.68 37.17 -3.14
CA LYS A 103 -0.24 37.35 -2.87
C LYS A 103 0.56 36.09 -3.17
N THR A 104 0.07 34.93 -2.78
CA THR A 104 0.81 33.66 -2.85
C THR A 104 0.15 32.61 -3.74
N GLY A 105 -1.13 32.79 -4.09
CA GLY A 105 -1.92 31.91 -4.90
C GLY A 105 -2.20 32.44 -6.31
N ILE A 106 -3.37 32.08 -6.85
CA ILE A 106 -3.80 32.44 -8.21
C ILE A 106 -4.85 33.57 -8.24
N GLY A 107 -5.11 34.27 -7.13
CA GLY A 107 -6.19 35.25 -6.99
C GLY A 107 -6.14 36.44 -7.94
N THR A 108 -4.98 36.67 -8.62
CA THR A 108 -4.80 37.71 -9.63
C THR A 108 -4.89 37.20 -11.08
N TYR A 109 -5.17 35.89 -11.28
CA TYR A 109 -5.24 35.33 -12.62
C TYR A 109 -6.58 35.69 -13.29
N SER A 110 -6.51 36.25 -14.51
CA SER A 110 -7.68 36.23 -15.41
C SER A 110 -7.90 34.79 -15.92
N PHE A 111 -9.07 34.54 -16.48
CA PHE A 111 -9.35 33.23 -17.07
C PHE A 111 -8.33 32.87 -18.15
N GLY A 112 -7.96 33.82 -19.04
CA GLY A 112 -6.97 33.56 -20.08
C GLY A 112 -5.58 33.23 -19.54
N VAL A 113 -5.17 33.85 -18.41
CA VAL A 113 -3.90 33.50 -17.73
C VAL A 113 -3.98 32.09 -17.16
N PHE A 114 -5.11 31.73 -16.53
CA PHE A 114 -5.36 30.42 -15.99
C PHE A 114 -5.35 29.33 -17.09
N ASP A 115 -6.12 29.54 -18.16
CA ASP A 115 -6.20 28.60 -19.30
C ASP A 115 -4.83 28.39 -19.93
N ARG A 116 -4.04 29.45 -20.13
CA ARG A 116 -2.65 29.34 -20.62
C ARG A 116 -1.76 28.54 -19.67
N ALA A 117 -1.93 28.71 -18.36
CA ALA A 117 -1.16 27.93 -17.37
C ALA A 117 -1.52 26.45 -17.44
N MET A 118 -2.80 26.14 -17.51
CA MET A 118 -3.31 24.76 -17.54
C MET A 118 -3.03 24.04 -18.84
N ARG A 119 -3.15 24.72 -20.01
CA ARG A 119 -3.00 24.09 -21.32
C ARG A 119 -1.58 24.13 -21.86
N ASN A 120 -0.86 25.22 -21.64
CA ASN A 120 0.47 25.41 -22.25
C ASN A 120 1.61 25.25 -21.24
N GLY A 121 1.30 25.06 -19.95
CA GLY A 121 2.33 25.01 -18.91
C GLY A 121 3.10 26.32 -18.78
N ILE A 122 2.45 27.50 -18.89
CA ILE A 122 3.07 28.81 -18.83
C ILE A 122 2.46 29.65 -17.73
N THR A 123 3.25 30.00 -16.72
CA THR A 123 2.80 30.80 -15.57
C THR A 123 2.35 32.21 -15.96
N ALA A 124 1.69 32.93 -15.04
CA ALA A 124 1.33 34.34 -15.25
C ALA A 124 2.54 35.22 -15.60
N LYS A 125 3.71 34.91 -15.07
CA LYS A 125 4.97 35.60 -15.34
C LYS A 125 5.67 35.17 -16.63
N GLY A 126 5.03 34.36 -17.48
CA GLY A 126 5.60 33.90 -18.77
C GLY A 126 6.66 32.80 -18.63
N LYS A 127 6.89 32.22 -17.45
CA LYS A 127 7.85 31.13 -17.27
C LYS A 127 7.22 29.79 -17.61
N HIS A 128 7.93 28.94 -18.34
CA HIS A 128 7.50 27.57 -18.61
C HIS A 128 7.53 26.74 -17.32
N MET A 129 6.52 25.89 -17.12
CA MET A 129 6.44 24.93 -16.01
C MET A 129 7.12 23.62 -16.38
N TYR A 130 7.57 22.89 -15.37
CA TYR A 130 7.99 21.51 -15.58
C TYR A 130 6.78 20.62 -15.82
N PRO A 131 6.88 19.59 -16.68
CA PRO A 131 5.77 18.69 -16.98
C PRO A 131 5.45 17.70 -15.83
N ALA A 132 5.96 17.96 -14.62
CA ALA A 132 5.48 17.38 -13.39
C ALA A 132 4.02 17.78 -13.10
N MET A 133 3.62 19.00 -13.51
CA MET A 133 2.21 19.32 -13.69
C MET A 133 1.76 18.75 -15.05
N PRO A 134 0.74 17.89 -15.12
CA PRO A 134 0.38 17.16 -16.33
C PRO A 134 -0.39 18.03 -17.36
N TYR A 135 0.13 19.25 -17.65
CA TYR A 135 -0.50 20.14 -18.63
C TYR A 135 -0.64 19.55 -20.05
N PRO A 136 0.19 18.57 -20.50
CA PRO A 136 -0.08 17.89 -21.75
C PRO A 136 -1.41 17.14 -21.78
N SER A 137 -1.82 16.56 -20.65
CA SER A 137 -3.14 15.95 -20.47
C SER A 137 -4.22 17.00 -20.29
N TYR A 138 -3.98 18.02 -19.47
CA TYR A 138 -4.94 19.10 -19.22
C TYR A 138 -5.23 19.98 -20.45
N ALA A 139 -4.35 19.99 -21.45
CA ALA A 139 -4.63 20.61 -22.74
C ALA A 139 -5.90 20.04 -23.41
N LYS A 140 -6.26 18.77 -23.11
CA LYS A 140 -7.46 18.10 -23.62
C LYS A 140 -8.76 18.49 -22.92
N ILE A 141 -8.71 19.19 -21.79
CA ILE A 141 -9.92 19.65 -21.08
C ILE A 141 -10.76 20.52 -22.00
N THR A 142 -12.09 20.31 -22.04
CA THR A 142 -12.98 21.14 -22.82
C THR A 142 -12.97 22.60 -22.31
N PRO A 143 -13.25 23.59 -23.18
CA PRO A 143 -13.29 24.99 -22.73
C PRO A 143 -14.29 25.25 -21.60
N ASP A 144 -15.44 24.57 -21.62
CA ASP A 144 -16.48 24.74 -20.61
C ASP A 144 -16.06 24.14 -19.26
N ASP A 145 -15.39 22.96 -19.25
CA ASP A 145 -14.86 22.36 -18.02
C ASP A 145 -13.68 23.17 -17.47
N MET A 146 -12.84 23.75 -18.35
CA MET A 146 -11.75 24.64 -17.90
C MET A 146 -12.27 25.90 -17.22
N TYR A 147 -13.36 26.48 -17.76
CA TYR A 147 -14.00 27.66 -17.16
C TYR A 147 -14.68 27.31 -15.82
N ALA A 148 -15.34 26.16 -15.73
CA ALA A 148 -15.91 25.68 -14.49
C ALA A 148 -14.85 25.46 -13.41
N LEU A 149 -13.72 24.83 -13.77
CA LEU A 149 -12.57 24.65 -12.86
C LEU A 149 -12.03 26.00 -12.36
N TYR A 150 -11.86 26.97 -13.25
CA TYR A 150 -11.47 28.33 -12.88
C TYR A 150 -12.45 28.97 -11.90
N ALA A 151 -13.76 28.88 -12.16
CA ALA A 151 -14.80 29.41 -11.30
C ALA A 151 -14.74 28.80 -9.89
N TYR A 152 -14.55 27.47 -9.79
CA TYR A 152 -14.41 26.81 -8.51
C TYR A 152 -13.16 27.28 -7.75
N LEU A 153 -11.99 27.31 -8.39
CA LEU A 153 -10.75 27.72 -7.73
C LEU A 153 -10.80 29.20 -7.28
N MET A 154 -11.50 30.05 -8.03
CA MET A 154 -11.61 31.48 -7.71
C MET A 154 -12.69 31.82 -6.70
N LYS A 155 -13.77 31.02 -6.60
CA LYS A 155 -14.96 31.36 -5.80
C LYS A 155 -15.39 30.24 -4.85
N GLY A 156 -15.03 28.99 -5.11
CA GLY A 156 -15.37 27.82 -4.29
C GLY A 156 -14.29 27.44 -3.26
N VAL A 157 -13.08 27.94 -3.44
CA VAL A 157 -11.94 27.68 -2.54
C VAL A 157 -11.67 28.92 -1.68
N ALA A 158 -11.42 28.71 -0.38
CA ALA A 158 -11.07 29.82 0.51
C ALA A 158 -9.65 30.35 0.22
N PRO A 159 -9.47 31.68 0.10
CA PRO A 159 -8.14 32.27 -0.08
C PRO A 159 -7.28 31.99 1.16
N THR A 160 -6.11 31.39 0.96
CA THR A 160 -5.19 31.04 2.05
C THR A 160 -3.77 31.44 1.68
N THR A 161 -3.15 32.27 2.51
CA THR A 161 -1.77 32.70 2.29
C THR A 161 -0.80 31.59 2.67
N ASN A 162 -0.08 31.06 1.68
CA ASN A 162 1.02 30.10 1.89
C ASN A 162 2.11 30.37 0.84
N PRO A 163 3.29 30.88 1.22
CA PRO A 163 4.35 31.19 0.28
C PRO A 163 4.87 29.95 -0.45
N ASN A 164 5.00 30.06 -1.77
CA ASN A 164 5.53 28.98 -2.59
C ASN A 164 7.02 28.74 -2.32
N LYS A 165 7.38 27.48 -2.09
CA LYS A 165 8.78 27.08 -1.90
C LYS A 165 9.55 27.16 -3.22
N PRO A 166 10.84 27.56 -3.19
CA PRO A 166 11.68 27.55 -4.39
C PRO A 166 11.95 26.12 -4.88
N SER A 167 12.09 25.97 -6.20
CA SER A 167 12.49 24.70 -6.79
C SER A 167 13.90 24.30 -6.37
N GLY A 168 14.09 23.03 -6.02
CA GLY A 168 15.40 22.42 -5.74
C GLY A 168 16.11 21.86 -6.98
N ILE A 169 15.61 22.14 -8.19
CA ILE A 169 16.27 21.68 -9.44
C ILE A 169 17.53 22.52 -9.70
N GLY A 170 18.67 21.83 -9.90
CA GLY A 170 19.97 22.42 -10.15
C GLY A 170 20.22 22.77 -11.62
N PHE A 171 21.34 23.48 -11.87
CA PHE A 171 21.85 23.73 -13.23
C PHE A 171 22.29 22.40 -13.88
N PRO A 172 22.04 22.18 -15.18
CA PRO A 172 21.45 23.10 -16.16
C PRO A 172 19.90 23.03 -16.24
N PHE A 173 19.25 22.11 -15.54
CA PHE A 173 17.81 21.81 -15.65
C PHE A 173 16.90 22.90 -15.06
N ASN A 174 17.44 23.82 -14.27
CA ASN A 174 16.72 25.00 -13.77
C ASN A 174 16.50 26.11 -14.81
N GLN A 175 17.05 25.95 -16.04
CA GLN A 175 16.90 26.92 -17.12
C GLN A 175 15.54 26.78 -17.80
N ARG A 176 14.52 27.50 -17.29
CA ARG A 176 13.10 27.36 -17.68
C ARG A 176 12.82 27.61 -19.17
N TRP A 177 13.64 28.41 -19.86
CA TRP A 177 13.48 28.64 -21.29
C TRP A 177 13.71 27.37 -22.15
N THR A 178 14.47 26.41 -21.65
CA THR A 178 14.69 25.13 -22.36
C THR A 178 13.41 24.30 -22.48
N LEU A 179 12.47 24.50 -21.55
CA LEU A 179 11.17 23.83 -21.60
C LEU A 179 10.28 24.31 -22.75
N ALA A 180 10.59 25.47 -23.36
CA ALA A 180 9.94 25.90 -24.60
C ALA A 180 10.23 24.92 -25.75
N PHE A 181 11.48 24.45 -25.87
CA PHE A 181 11.84 23.43 -26.85
C PHE A 181 11.22 22.08 -26.54
N TRP A 182 11.15 21.72 -25.24
CA TRP A 182 10.43 20.53 -24.80
C TRP A 182 8.95 20.56 -25.24
N ASN A 183 8.28 21.70 -25.06
CA ASN A 183 6.89 21.88 -25.51
C ASN A 183 6.76 21.73 -27.02
N VAL A 184 7.65 22.31 -27.81
CA VAL A 184 7.63 22.16 -29.27
C VAL A 184 7.77 20.71 -29.72
N MET A 185 8.58 19.92 -29.00
CA MET A 185 8.84 18.52 -29.35
C MET A 185 7.79 17.54 -28.85
N PHE A 186 7.19 17.79 -27.69
CA PHE A 186 6.45 16.77 -26.95
C PHE A 186 5.05 17.18 -26.48
N HIS A 187 4.63 18.43 -26.71
CA HIS A 187 3.35 18.93 -26.23
C HIS A 187 2.41 19.27 -27.38
N GLU A 188 1.20 18.68 -27.32
CA GLU A 188 0.10 19.00 -28.22
C GLU A 188 -0.96 19.79 -27.47
N ASN A 189 -1.10 21.08 -27.81
CA ASN A 189 -2.12 21.93 -27.21
C ASN A 189 -3.43 21.83 -28.00
N GLN A 190 -4.14 20.70 -27.87
CA GLN A 190 -5.41 20.47 -28.54
C GLN A 190 -6.46 19.96 -27.55
N PRO A 191 -7.65 20.56 -27.50
CA PRO A 191 -8.79 20.01 -26.77
C PRO A 191 -9.15 18.62 -27.27
N PHE A 192 -9.76 17.81 -26.38
CA PHE A 192 -10.22 16.47 -26.73
C PHE A 192 -11.23 16.53 -27.88
N THR A 193 -11.03 15.67 -28.85
CA THR A 193 -11.94 15.56 -30.03
C THR A 193 -12.67 14.22 -29.95
N LEU A 194 -13.99 14.26 -30.06
CA LEU A 194 -14.84 13.08 -30.06
C LEU A 194 -14.49 12.17 -31.26
N ASP A 195 -14.45 10.88 -31.02
CA ASP A 195 -14.37 9.87 -32.07
C ASP A 195 -15.80 9.54 -32.53
N SER A 196 -16.14 9.94 -33.78
CA SER A 196 -17.47 9.72 -34.35
C SER A 196 -17.83 8.23 -34.58
N ASN A 197 -16.84 7.34 -34.52
CA ASN A 197 -17.04 5.89 -34.67
C ASN A 197 -17.31 5.20 -33.33
N LYS A 198 -17.32 5.94 -32.24
CA LYS A 198 -17.52 5.46 -30.86
C LYS A 198 -18.75 6.10 -30.23
N ASP A 199 -19.37 5.38 -29.30
CA ASP A 199 -20.51 5.90 -28.56
C ASP A 199 -20.12 6.99 -27.52
N ALA A 200 -21.12 7.58 -26.92
CA ALA A 200 -20.94 8.68 -25.95
C ALA A 200 -20.22 8.19 -24.68
N VAL A 201 -20.46 6.94 -24.23
CA VAL A 201 -19.85 6.36 -23.02
C VAL A 201 -18.35 6.19 -23.25
N TRP A 202 -17.97 5.60 -24.38
CA TRP A 202 -16.57 5.44 -24.74
C TRP A 202 -15.84 6.78 -24.86
N ASN A 203 -16.46 7.75 -25.55
CA ASN A 203 -15.88 9.10 -25.72
C ASN A 203 -15.72 9.83 -24.39
N ARG A 204 -16.68 9.69 -23.46
CA ARG A 204 -16.57 10.24 -22.13
C ARG A 204 -15.42 9.58 -21.34
N GLY A 205 -15.28 8.27 -21.42
CA GLY A 205 -14.17 7.55 -20.80
C GLY A 205 -12.80 7.96 -21.37
N ALA A 206 -12.69 8.07 -22.69
CA ALA A 206 -11.47 8.53 -23.34
C ALA A 206 -11.10 9.96 -22.91
N TYR A 207 -12.07 10.88 -22.83
CA TYR A 207 -11.88 12.25 -22.34
C TYR A 207 -11.36 12.27 -20.90
N LEU A 208 -11.97 11.49 -20.02
CA LEU A 208 -11.56 11.41 -18.61
C LEU A 208 -10.15 10.84 -18.46
N VAL A 209 -9.86 9.72 -19.11
CA VAL A 209 -8.58 9.02 -18.97
C VAL A 209 -7.40 9.78 -19.60
N GLN A 210 -7.61 10.35 -20.80
CA GLN A 210 -6.57 11.07 -21.54
C GLN A 210 -6.38 12.52 -21.10
N GLY A 211 -7.42 13.13 -20.53
CA GLY A 211 -7.47 14.53 -20.14
C GLY A 211 -7.47 14.71 -18.63
N LEU A 212 -8.67 14.88 -18.05
CA LEU A 212 -8.85 15.24 -16.65
C LEU A 212 -8.16 14.29 -15.66
N GLY A 213 -8.38 12.98 -15.80
CA GLY A 213 -7.82 11.98 -14.89
C GLY A 213 -6.34 11.68 -15.15
N HIS A 214 -5.75 12.21 -16.24
CA HIS A 214 -4.34 12.10 -16.62
C HIS A 214 -3.66 10.74 -16.31
N CYS A 215 -4.39 9.63 -16.45
CA CYS A 215 -3.93 8.30 -16.10
C CYS A 215 -2.60 7.92 -16.80
N GLY A 216 -2.36 8.45 -18.00
CA GLY A 216 -1.11 8.31 -18.76
C GLY A 216 0.11 8.84 -18.01
N ALA A 217 -0.07 9.86 -17.15
CA ALA A 217 1.04 10.45 -16.38
C ALA A 217 1.78 9.44 -15.50
N CYS A 218 1.08 8.39 -15.03
CA CYS A 218 1.68 7.30 -14.26
C CYS A 218 1.77 5.99 -15.05
N HIS A 219 0.78 5.68 -15.91
CA HIS A 219 0.62 4.37 -16.54
C HIS A 219 1.18 4.28 -17.98
N THR A 220 1.80 5.34 -18.49
CA THR A 220 2.45 5.33 -19.83
C THR A 220 3.98 5.47 -19.68
N PRO A 221 4.78 4.66 -20.40
CA PRO A 221 6.23 4.74 -20.34
C PRO A 221 6.76 6.14 -20.65
N ARG A 222 7.92 6.47 -20.10
CA ARG A 222 8.61 7.74 -20.33
C ARG A 222 9.61 7.63 -21.48
N GLY A 223 9.65 8.68 -22.31
CA GLY A 223 10.64 8.84 -23.36
C GLY A 223 11.91 9.55 -22.90
N ILE A 224 12.79 9.85 -23.84
CA ILE A 224 14.13 10.45 -23.58
C ILE A 224 14.05 11.84 -22.93
N GLY A 225 12.98 12.60 -23.19
CA GLY A 225 12.71 13.88 -22.55
C GLY A 225 11.83 13.78 -21.29
N PHE A 226 11.68 12.60 -20.73
CA PHE A 226 10.78 12.29 -19.62
C PHE A 226 9.30 12.57 -19.91
N GLN A 227 8.95 12.77 -21.18
CA GLN A 227 7.57 12.87 -21.66
C GLN A 227 6.89 11.50 -21.62
N GLU A 228 5.57 11.47 -21.56
CA GLU A 228 4.80 10.28 -21.91
C GLU A 228 5.04 9.95 -23.39
N VAL A 229 5.34 8.68 -23.71
CA VAL A 229 5.60 8.28 -25.10
C VAL A 229 4.35 8.30 -25.97
N ALA A 230 3.17 8.35 -25.35
CA ALA A 230 1.88 8.51 -25.98
C ALA A 230 0.90 9.22 -25.05
N LEU A 231 0.10 10.14 -25.56
CA LEU A 231 -0.96 10.87 -24.81
C LEU A 231 -2.36 10.34 -25.13
N SER A 232 -2.47 9.31 -25.98
CA SER A 232 -3.71 8.61 -26.33
C SER A 232 -3.40 7.24 -26.95
N ASP A 233 -4.45 6.45 -27.15
CA ASP A 233 -4.40 5.15 -27.86
C ASP A 233 -4.21 5.29 -29.38
N LYS A 234 -4.11 6.52 -29.90
CA LYS A 234 -3.97 6.80 -31.33
C LYS A 234 -2.52 7.13 -31.73
N GLY A 235 -2.25 7.05 -33.02
CA GLY A 235 -0.92 7.36 -33.57
C GLY A 235 0.08 6.22 -33.44
N ARG A 236 1.35 6.51 -33.79
CA ARG A 236 2.42 5.50 -33.92
C ARG A 236 2.77 4.79 -32.63
N SER A 237 2.63 5.45 -31.49
CA SER A 237 2.95 4.91 -30.15
C SER A 237 1.70 4.66 -29.31
N GLY A 238 0.51 4.65 -29.93
CA GLY A 238 -0.74 4.46 -29.20
C GLY A 238 -0.84 3.10 -28.48
N ASP A 239 -0.08 2.10 -28.93
CA ASP A 239 0.09 0.81 -28.27
C ASP A 239 0.81 0.93 -26.92
N LYS A 240 1.59 1.97 -26.70
CA LYS A 240 2.30 2.27 -25.45
C LYS A 240 1.45 3.06 -24.45
N PHE A 241 0.38 3.69 -24.89
CA PHE A 241 -0.50 4.42 -24.00
C PHE A 241 -1.09 3.47 -22.96
N LEU A 242 -0.92 3.78 -21.67
CA LEU A 242 -1.36 2.99 -20.52
C LEU A 242 -0.79 1.55 -20.45
N SER A 243 0.36 1.29 -21.06
CA SER A 243 0.99 -0.04 -21.06
C SER A 243 1.82 -0.34 -19.80
N GLY A 244 1.77 0.53 -18.81
CA GLY A 244 2.54 0.45 -17.57
C GLY A 244 3.82 1.29 -17.61
N SER A 245 4.27 1.75 -16.45
CA SER A 245 5.48 2.55 -16.28
C SER A 245 6.00 2.47 -14.84
N LYS A 246 7.21 2.96 -14.61
CA LYS A 246 7.73 3.16 -13.26
C LYS A 246 7.57 4.62 -12.84
N VAL A 247 6.99 4.83 -11.65
CA VAL A 247 6.81 6.14 -11.03
C VAL A 247 7.41 6.09 -9.63
N GLU A 248 8.48 6.82 -9.41
CA GLU A 248 9.28 6.72 -8.18
C GLU A 248 9.73 5.26 -7.96
N GLU A 249 9.48 4.69 -6.79
CA GLU A 249 9.79 3.30 -6.47
C GLU A 249 8.61 2.33 -6.73
N TRP A 250 7.53 2.82 -7.36
CA TRP A 250 6.32 2.04 -7.65
C TRP A 250 6.23 1.70 -9.12
N ASN A 251 5.75 0.50 -9.41
CA ASN A 251 5.43 0.10 -10.77
C ASN A 251 3.92 0.30 -11.03
N ALA A 252 3.59 1.25 -11.89
CA ALA A 252 2.24 1.47 -12.36
C ALA A 252 1.92 0.44 -13.44
N ILE A 253 0.98 -0.46 -13.16
CA ILE A 253 0.65 -1.60 -14.01
C ILE A 253 0.05 -1.19 -15.36
N ASN A 254 0.06 -2.13 -16.34
CA ASN A 254 -0.66 -1.98 -17.58
C ASN A 254 -2.18 -1.98 -17.33
N LEU A 255 -2.88 -0.92 -17.79
CA LEU A 255 -4.33 -0.75 -17.61
C LEU A 255 -5.16 -1.24 -18.80
N ARG A 256 -4.53 -1.65 -19.90
CA ARG A 256 -5.18 -1.99 -21.16
C ARG A 256 -5.92 -3.33 -21.03
N ASN A 257 -7.25 -3.32 -21.21
CA ASN A 257 -8.09 -4.51 -21.20
C ASN A 257 -7.85 -5.45 -19.99
N LEU A 258 -7.57 -4.86 -18.82
CA LEU A 258 -7.10 -5.61 -17.67
C LEU A 258 -8.21 -6.48 -17.06
N TRP A 259 -9.39 -5.89 -16.78
CA TRP A 259 -10.49 -6.55 -16.07
C TRP A 259 -11.84 -6.31 -16.75
N THR A 260 -12.92 -6.81 -16.17
CA THR A 260 -14.29 -6.44 -16.57
C THR A 260 -14.57 -4.98 -16.23
N VAL A 261 -15.65 -4.44 -16.77
CA VAL A 261 -16.09 -3.07 -16.44
C VAL A 261 -16.40 -2.99 -14.94
N GLU A 262 -17.11 -3.98 -14.41
CA GLU A 262 -17.53 -4.05 -13.02
C GLU A 262 -16.32 -4.10 -12.07
N ASP A 263 -15.34 -4.96 -12.33
CA ASP A 263 -14.12 -5.07 -11.52
C ASP A 263 -13.28 -3.77 -11.54
N THR A 264 -13.25 -3.09 -12.68
CA THR A 264 -12.55 -1.81 -12.83
C THR A 264 -13.27 -0.70 -12.06
N VAL A 265 -14.60 -0.64 -12.15
CA VAL A 265 -15.43 0.30 -11.39
C VAL A 265 -15.26 0.07 -9.89
N GLU A 266 -15.32 -1.18 -9.43
CA GLU A 266 -15.12 -1.51 -8.01
C GLU A 266 -13.76 -1.03 -7.52
N LEU A 267 -12.67 -1.31 -8.26
CA LEU A 267 -11.33 -0.86 -7.88
C LEU A 267 -11.22 0.67 -7.81
N LEU A 268 -11.71 1.37 -8.82
CA LEU A 268 -11.61 2.84 -8.87
C LEU A 268 -12.49 3.52 -7.80
N LYS A 269 -13.60 2.88 -7.41
CA LYS A 269 -14.50 3.38 -6.38
C LYS A 269 -14.00 3.13 -4.96
N THR A 270 -13.37 1.98 -4.72
CA THR A 270 -13.10 1.47 -3.37
C THR A 270 -11.61 1.25 -3.07
N GLY A 271 -10.76 1.31 -4.08
CA GLY A 271 -9.34 0.97 -3.98
C GLY A 271 -9.04 -0.53 -4.00
N GLN A 272 -10.04 -1.39 -4.17
CA GLN A 272 -9.88 -2.84 -4.20
C GLN A 272 -10.95 -3.53 -5.05
N ASN A 273 -10.61 -4.68 -5.60
CA ASN A 273 -11.54 -5.61 -6.24
C ASN A 273 -11.14 -7.06 -5.92
N ARG A 274 -11.79 -8.03 -6.55
CA ARG A 274 -11.46 -9.45 -6.32
C ARG A 274 -10.06 -9.89 -6.77
N TYR A 275 -9.30 -9.06 -7.49
CA TYR A 275 -7.96 -9.39 -8.00
C TYR A 275 -6.84 -8.62 -7.31
N ALA A 276 -7.10 -7.42 -6.82
CA ALA A 276 -6.05 -6.54 -6.32
C ALA A 276 -6.57 -5.49 -5.34
N THR A 277 -5.64 -4.94 -4.59
CA THR A 277 -5.77 -3.68 -3.84
C THR A 277 -4.74 -2.70 -4.39
N VAL A 278 -5.12 -1.43 -4.51
CA VAL A 278 -4.20 -0.38 -4.95
C VAL A 278 -3.08 -0.15 -3.93
N SER A 279 -1.93 0.31 -4.40
CA SER A 279 -0.78 0.65 -3.56
C SER A 279 -0.04 1.88 -4.11
N GLY A 280 0.86 2.42 -3.31
CA GLY A 280 1.63 3.61 -3.69
C GLY A 280 0.75 4.82 -3.95
N SER A 281 1.18 5.66 -4.86
CA SER A 281 0.47 6.90 -5.23
C SER A 281 -0.95 6.66 -5.75
N MET A 282 -1.27 5.42 -6.21
CA MET A 282 -2.64 5.09 -6.63
C MET A 282 -3.63 5.13 -5.46
N THR A 283 -3.18 4.92 -4.22
CA THR A 283 -4.02 5.09 -3.03
C THR A 283 -4.48 6.54 -2.86
N ASP A 284 -3.58 7.52 -3.09
CA ASP A 284 -3.95 8.94 -3.09
C ASP A 284 -4.97 9.26 -4.17
N VAL A 285 -4.82 8.68 -5.37
CA VAL A 285 -5.78 8.83 -6.49
C VAL A 285 -7.17 8.32 -6.11
N ILE A 286 -7.26 7.17 -5.42
CA ILE A 286 -8.55 6.68 -4.91
C ILE A 286 -9.09 7.65 -3.85
N ASN A 287 -8.28 7.99 -2.85
CA ASN A 287 -8.71 8.78 -1.70
C ASN A 287 -9.19 10.18 -2.10
N HIS A 288 -8.60 10.79 -3.10
CA HIS A 288 -8.85 12.19 -3.44
C HIS A 288 -9.61 12.39 -4.75
N SER A 289 -9.61 11.42 -5.66
CA SER A 289 -10.16 11.57 -7.00
C SER A 289 -11.23 10.51 -7.32
N THR A 290 -10.86 9.29 -7.65
CA THR A 290 -11.78 8.36 -8.32
C THR A 290 -12.97 7.91 -7.47
N GLN A 291 -12.86 7.88 -6.13
CA GLN A 291 -14.02 7.62 -5.27
C GLN A 291 -15.14 8.67 -5.44
N ASN A 292 -14.79 9.89 -5.86
CA ASN A 292 -15.72 11.01 -6.07
C ASN A 292 -16.32 11.04 -7.48
N PHE A 293 -15.88 10.16 -8.39
CA PHE A 293 -16.47 10.06 -9.71
C PHE A 293 -17.93 9.61 -9.62
N THR A 294 -18.76 10.14 -10.51
CA THR A 294 -20.11 9.58 -10.69
C THR A 294 -20.00 8.13 -11.19
N ASP A 295 -21.00 7.31 -10.88
CA ASP A 295 -21.01 5.92 -11.34
C ASP A 295 -20.99 5.84 -12.88
N ALA A 296 -21.64 6.80 -13.56
CA ALA A 296 -21.60 6.92 -15.01
C ALA A 296 -20.19 7.19 -15.56
N ASP A 297 -19.42 8.06 -14.90
CA ASP A 297 -18.04 8.37 -15.28
C ASP A 297 -17.09 7.19 -14.99
N LEU A 298 -17.29 6.46 -13.89
CA LEU A 298 -16.55 5.23 -13.60
C LEU A 298 -16.79 4.16 -14.67
N VAL A 299 -18.05 3.95 -15.06
CA VAL A 299 -18.42 3.04 -16.15
C VAL A 299 -17.79 3.49 -17.48
N ALA A 300 -17.79 4.78 -17.75
CA ALA A 300 -17.18 5.34 -18.98
C ALA A 300 -15.66 5.08 -18.99
N VAL A 301 -14.96 5.37 -17.90
CA VAL A 301 -13.52 5.08 -17.75
C VAL A 301 -13.25 3.59 -17.97
N ALA A 302 -13.99 2.72 -17.27
CA ALA A 302 -13.81 1.28 -17.36
C ALA A 302 -14.09 0.75 -18.78
N THR A 303 -15.13 1.27 -19.45
CA THR A 303 -15.46 0.93 -20.85
C THR A 303 -14.33 1.31 -21.80
N TYR A 304 -13.76 2.50 -21.64
CA TYR A 304 -12.62 2.93 -22.45
C TYR A 304 -11.40 2.03 -22.21
N LEU A 305 -10.99 1.81 -20.94
CA LEU A 305 -9.85 0.95 -20.60
C LEU A 305 -10.02 -0.47 -21.13
N LYS A 306 -11.22 -1.04 -21.01
CA LYS A 306 -11.57 -2.37 -21.51
C LYS A 306 -11.46 -2.48 -23.02
N SER A 307 -11.69 -1.41 -23.76
CA SER A 307 -11.63 -1.39 -25.23
C SER A 307 -10.21 -1.33 -25.79
N LEU A 308 -9.20 -1.02 -24.97
CA LEU A 308 -7.82 -0.90 -25.40
C LEU A 308 -7.20 -2.29 -25.61
N PRO A 309 -6.61 -2.58 -26.81
CA PRO A 309 -5.96 -3.87 -27.06
C PRO A 309 -4.81 -4.12 -26.08
N SER A 310 -4.68 -5.35 -25.60
CA SER A 310 -3.56 -5.78 -24.76
C SER A 310 -3.01 -7.11 -25.25
N ASP A 311 -1.68 -7.21 -25.37
CA ASP A 311 -0.98 -8.46 -25.69
C ASP A 311 -0.81 -9.37 -24.48
N HIS A 312 -1.14 -8.87 -23.28
CA HIS A 312 -1.00 -9.56 -22.00
C HIS A 312 -2.30 -9.49 -21.22
N PRO A 313 -3.34 -10.25 -21.60
CA PRO A 313 -4.49 -10.41 -20.72
C PRO A 313 -3.98 -11.10 -19.45
N TYR A 314 -4.20 -10.47 -18.30
CA TYR A 314 -3.93 -11.15 -17.04
C TYR A 314 -4.80 -12.40 -16.95
N ALA A 315 -4.17 -13.54 -16.62
CA ALA A 315 -4.90 -14.77 -16.47
C ALA A 315 -5.97 -14.62 -15.37
N VAL A 316 -7.20 -14.99 -15.71
CA VAL A 316 -8.23 -15.20 -14.68
C VAL A 316 -7.74 -16.35 -13.80
N PRO A 317 -7.78 -16.25 -12.46
CA PRO A 317 -7.42 -17.37 -11.62
C PRO A 317 -8.24 -18.57 -12.05
N ALA A 318 -7.59 -19.71 -12.22
CA ALA A 318 -8.33 -20.97 -12.25
C ALA A 318 -9.08 -21.07 -10.91
N GLU A 319 -10.39 -21.19 -10.97
CA GLU A 319 -11.22 -21.39 -9.78
C GLU A 319 -10.57 -22.50 -8.93
N GLU A 320 -10.29 -22.15 -7.68
CA GLU A 320 -10.00 -23.04 -6.56
C GLU A 320 -8.99 -24.18 -6.80
N ASN A 321 -7.73 -23.85 -6.81
CA ASN A 321 -6.73 -24.85 -6.41
C ASN A 321 -6.75 -24.94 -4.87
N ASN A 322 -7.68 -25.71 -4.31
CA ASN A 322 -7.80 -25.96 -2.87
C ASN A 322 -6.63 -26.84 -2.32
N GLY A 323 -5.67 -27.16 -3.18
CA GLY A 323 -4.49 -27.95 -2.82
C GLY A 323 -3.40 -27.10 -2.17
N VAL A 324 -2.78 -27.69 -1.14
CA VAL A 324 -1.49 -27.19 -0.68
C VAL A 324 -0.51 -27.29 -1.86
N LEU A 325 0.08 -26.16 -2.26
CA LEU A 325 1.02 -26.14 -3.38
C LEU A 325 2.19 -27.09 -3.13
N GLU A 326 2.56 -27.81 -4.16
CA GLU A 326 3.83 -28.48 -4.21
C GLU A 326 4.95 -27.46 -3.92
N GLY A 327 5.83 -27.77 -2.97
CA GLY A 327 6.89 -26.85 -2.55
C GLY A 327 6.54 -25.87 -1.43
N MET A 328 5.28 -25.74 -0.99
CA MET A 328 4.91 -24.87 0.14
C MET A 328 5.73 -25.19 1.41
N PHE A 329 5.86 -26.46 1.74
CA PHE A 329 6.54 -26.91 2.93
C PHE A 329 7.92 -27.56 2.67
N THR A 330 8.40 -27.53 1.44
CA THR A 330 9.67 -28.14 1.02
C THR A 330 10.65 -27.15 0.39
N THR A 331 10.23 -25.89 0.21
CA THR A 331 11.10 -24.83 -0.28
C THR A 331 11.29 -23.73 0.76
N ARG A 332 12.39 -23.01 0.67
CA ARG A 332 12.73 -21.92 1.60
C ARG A 332 11.68 -20.81 1.59
N GLY A 333 11.31 -20.34 0.39
CA GLY A 333 10.29 -19.30 0.21
C GLY A 333 8.89 -19.74 0.62
N GLY A 334 8.54 -21.02 0.35
CA GLY A 334 7.27 -21.61 0.76
C GLY A 334 7.11 -21.69 2.27
N LEU A 335 8.15 -22.16 3.00
CA LEU A 335 8.12 -22.19 4.46
C LEU A 335 8.03 -20.79 5.07
N ALA A 336 8.77 -19.82 4.53
CA ALA A 336 8.69 -18.43 4.99
C ALA A 336 7.31 -17.82 4.70
N TYR A 337 6.73 -18.11 3.54
CA TYR A 337 5.36 -17.72 3.24
C TYR A 337 4.34 -18.35 4.22
N ALA A 338 4.47 -19.64 4.49
CA ALA A 338 3.60 -20.35 5.43
C ALA A 338 3.68 -19.79 6.86
N GLN A 339 4.84 -19.28 7.25
CA GLN A 339 5.02 -18.69 8.58
C GLN A 339 4.51 -17.25 8.69
N PHE A 340 4.71 -16.42 7.66
CA PHE A 340 4.54 -14.97 7.77
C PHE A 340 3.33 -14.43 7.00
N CYS A 341 2.80 -15.17 6.01
CA CYS A 341 1.85 -14.60 5.05
C CYS A 341 0.49 -15.33 5.03
N VAL A 342 0.45 -16.59 5.43
CA VAL A 342 -0.75 -17.47 5.30
C VAL A 342 -1.93 -16.98 6.12
N ASP A 343 -1.73 -16.41 7.30
CA ASP A 343 -2.82 -15.94 8.16
C ASP A 343 -3.72 -14.90 7.42
N CYS A 344 -3.10 -14.07 6.55
CA CYS A 344 -3.81 -13.07 5.76
C CYS A 344 -4.07 -13.53 4.33
N HIS A 345 -3.06 -14.05 3.63
CA HIS A 345 -3.14 -14.34 2.20
C HIS A 345 -3.54 -15.77 1.86
N ARG A 346 -3.74 -16.61 2.84
CA ARG A 346 -4.17 -18.02 2.77
C ARG A 346 -3.16 -18.95 2.06
N LEU A 347 -3.30 -20.26 2.28
CA LEU A 347 -2.43 -21.29 1.64
C LEU A 347 -2.54 -21.29 0.12
N ASN A 348 -3.73 -20.98 -0.40
CA ASN A 348 -4.01 -20.93 -1.83
C ASN A 348 -3.74 -19.56 -2.48
N GLY A 349 -3.22 -18.59 -1.72
CA GLY A 349 -2.97 -17.23 -2.22
C GLY A 349 -4.23 -16.43 -2.57
N ALA A 350 -5.43 -16.90 -2.18
CA ALA A 350 -6.69 -16.25 -2.53
C ALA A 350 -6.99 -14.99 -1.70
N GLY A 351 -6.26 -14.78 -0.61
CA GLY A 351 -6.55 -13.69 0.32
C GLY A 351 -7.92 -13.82 0.98
N VAL A 352 -8.51 -12.70 1.36
CA VAL A 352 -9.85 -12.61 1.93
C VAL A 352 -10.56 -11.44 1.25
N PRO A 353 -11.67 -11.67 0.55
CA PRO A 353 -12.37 -10.64 -0.20
C PRO A 353 -12.64 -9.39 0.65
N LYS A 354 -12.32 -8.23 0.12
CA LYS A 354 -12.49 -6.90 0.76
C LYS A 354 -11.68 -6.67 2.04
N VAL A 355 -10.78 -7.58 2.40
CA VAL A 355 -9.91 -7.47 3.59
C VAL A 355 -8.44 -7.59 3.18
N PHE A 356 -8.07 -8.73 2.61
CA PHE A 356 -6.70 -9.00 2.17
C PHE A 356 -6.67 -9.36 0.69
N PRO A 357 -5.85 -8.69 -0.13
CA PRO A 357 -5.81 -8.95 -1.56
C PRO A 357 -5.34 -10.38 -1.85
N PRO A 358 -5.86 -10.99 -2.93
CA PRO A 358 -5.28 -12.22 -3.44
C PRO A 358 -3.85 -11.95 -3.93
N LEU A 359 -2.99 -12.97 -3.84
CA LEU A 359 -1.67 -13.02 -4.47
C LEU A 359 -1.72 -13.85 -5.76
N ALA A 360 -2.68 -14.76 -5.85
CA ALA A 360 -2.99 -15.49 -7.08
C ALA A 360 -3.62 -14.54 -8.11
N ALA A 361 -3.11 -14.57 -9.35
CA ALA A 361 -3.55 -13.73 -10.47
C ALA A 361 -3.60 -12.21 -10.19
N ASN A 362 -2.88 -11.77 -9.19
CA ASN A 362 -2.74 -10.34 -8.89
C ASN A 362 -1.79 -9.70 -9.91
N PRO A 363 -2.20 -8.62 -10.63
CA PRO A 363 -1.36 -8.00 -11.65
C PRO A 363 -0.05 -7.43 -11.11
N THR A 364 -0.02 -6.94 -9.88
CA THR A 364 1.22 -6.47 -9.23
C THR A 364 2.19 -7.63 -8.98
N VAL A 365 1.68 -8.81 -8.62
CA VAL A 365 2.49 -10.04 -8.45
C VAL A 365 2.99 -10.55 -9.80
N ALA A 366 2.12 -10.51 -10.82
CA ALA A 366 2.41 -10.99 -12.16
C ALA A 366 3.28 -10.03 -13.00
N ASP A 367 3.53 -8.81 -12.51
CA ASP A 367 4.32 -7.83 -13.26
C ASP A 367 5.78 -8.25 -13.42
N LYS A 368 6.40 -7.83 -14.54
CA LYS A 368 7.81 -8.12 -14.82
C LYS A 368 8.74 -7.40 -13.83
N ASP A 369 8.41 -6.17 -13.45
CA ASP A 369 9.16 -5.40 -12.46
C ASP A 369 8.66 -5.70 -11.05
N PRO A 370 9.47 -6.32 -10.17
CA PRO A 370 9.08 -6.65 -8.81
C PRO A 370 9.20 -5.48 -7.83
N SER A 371 9.56 -4.27 -8.25
CA SER A 371 9.89 -3.14 -7.36
C SER A 371 8.77 -2.87 -6.36
N THR A 372 7.51 -2.86 -6.80
CA THR A 372 6.34 -2.67 -5.92
C THR A 372 6.25 -3.75 -4.84
N LEU A 373 6.48 -5.02 -5.17
CA LEU A 373 6.46 -6.11 -4.19
C LEU A 373 7.58 -5.96 -3.16
N VAL A 374 8.77 -5.62 -3.62
CA VAL A 374 9.93 -5.38 -2.73
C VAL A 374 9.64 -4.19 -1.81
N HIS A 375 9.07 -3.11 -2.35
CA HIS A 375 8.68 -1.93 -1.58
C HIS A 375 7.68 -2.30 -0.48
N ILE A 376 6.56 -2.93 -0.84
CA ILE A 376 5.51 -3.35 0.11
C ILE A 376 6.08 -4.29 1.18
N MET A 377 6.93 -5.24 0.81
CA MET A 377 7.55 -6.15 1.77
C MET A 377 8.45 -5.41 2.76
N LEU A 378 9.14 -4.37 2.34
CA LEU A 378 10.03 -3.60 3.21
C LEU A 378 9.27 -2.60 4.10
N THR A 379 8.30 -1.88 3.56
CA THR A 379 7.68 -0.73 4.23
C THR A 379 6.27 -1.00 4.75
N GLY A 380 5.66 -2.09 4.30
CA GLY A 380 4.22 -2.31 4.50
C GLY A 380 3.37 -1.40 3.61
N TRP A 381 2.05 -1.56 3.70
CA TRP A 381 1.09 -0.72 2.98
C TRP A 381 -0.29 -0.70 3.64
N GLN A 382 -1.04 0.37 3.43
CA GLN A 382 -2.43 0.51 3.87
C GLN A 382 -3.38 0.61 2.68
N THR A 383 -4.57 0.00 2.82
CA THR A 383 -5.64 0.16 1.84
C THR A 383 -6.15 1.60 1.78
N ALA A 384 -6.81 1.97 0.68
CA ALA A 384 -7.47 3.25 0.57
C ALA A 384 -8.60 3.39 1.60
N GLU A 385 -8.81 4.62 2.09
CA GLU A 385 -9.95 5.00 2.90
C GLU A 385 -10.97 5.70 2.00
N THR A 386 -12.17 5.13 1.87
CA THR A 386 -13.22 5.70 1.03
C THR A 386 -14.52 5.86 1.81
N GLU A 387 -15.45 6.65 1.28
CA GLU A 387 -16.78 6.82 1.88
C GLU A 387 -17.52 5.49 2.10
N THR A 388 -17.33 4.55 1.18
CA THR A 388 -17.94 3.21 1.25
C THR A 388 -17.12 2.20 2.03
N HIS A 389 -15.80 2.41 2.17
CA HIS A 389 -14.86 1.54 2.86
C HIS A 389 -13.99 2.38 3.81
N LYS A 390 -14.57 2.76 4.95
CA LYS A 390 -13.88 3.53 6.00
C LYS A 390 -12.85 2.71 6.79
N ARG A 391 -12.83 1.39 6.58
CA ARG A 391 -11.87 0.51 7.24
C ARG A 391 -10.59 0.44 6.43
N VAL A 392 -9.51 0.89 7.04
CA VAL A 392 -8.16 0.75 6.51
C VAL A 392 -7.55 -0.53 7.06
N PHE A 393 -7.15 -1.43 6.16
CA PHE A 393 -6.39 -2.62 6.51
C PHE A 393 -4.92 -2.40 6.19
N THR A 394 -4.05 -2.88 7.06
CA THR A 394 -2.62 -2.68 6.92
C THR A 394 -1.90 -4.01 6.69
N MET A 395 -1.08 -4.07 5.66
CA MET A 395 -0.01 -5.06 5.55
C MET A 395 1.21 -4.48 6.28
N PRO A 396 1.70 -5.11 7.36
CA PRO A 396 2.90 -4.63 8.05
C PRO A 396 4.14 -4.80 7.19
N GLY A 397 5.15 -3.95 7.41
CA GLY A 397 6.46 -4.12 6.79
C GLY A 397 7.24 -5.29 7.41
N PHE A 398 8.01 -5.99 6.58
CA PHE A 398 8.86 -7.12 6.97
C PHE A 398 10.35 -6.78 6.88
N ALA A 399 10.71 -5.51 7.09
CA ALA A 399 12.11 -5.06 7.05
C ALA A 399 13.02 -5.78 8.05
N ARG A 400 12.47 -6.42 9.07
CA ARG A 400 13.20 -7.30 10.01
C ARG A 400 13.73 -8.59 9.38
N LEU A 401 13.14 -9.03 8.25
CA LEU A 401 13.61 -10.19 7.51
C LEU A 401 14.86 -9.82 6.71
N ARG A 402 15.71 -10.80 6.46
CA ARG A 402 16.93 -10.63 5.67
C ARG A 402 16.58 -10.47 4.19
N ASP A 403 17.48 -9.84 3.44
CA ASP A 403 17.26 -9.57 2.02
C ASP A 403 17.04 -10.84 1.20
N ASP A 404 17.73 -11.95 1.54
CA ASP A 404 17.54 -13.23 0.89
C ASP A 404 16.19 -13.88 1.24
N GLU A 405 15.70 -13.75 2.48
CA GLU A 405 14.38 -14.26 2.87
C GLU A 405 13.24 -13.51 2.15
N ILE A 406 13.33 -12.18 2.08
CA ILE A 406 12.36 -11.39 1.33
C ILE A 406 12.36 -11.79 -0.15
N ALA A 407 13.53 -11.95 -0.76
CA ALA A 407 13.65 -12.40 -2.15
C ALA A 407 13.04 -13.80 -2.35
N GLU A 408 13.29 -14.75 -1.44
CA GLU A 408 12.73 -16.10 -1.48
C GLU A 408 11.19 -16.10 -1.37
N ILE A 409 10.62 -15.31 -0.47
CA ILE A 409 9.16 -15.16 -0.34
C ILE A 409 8.56 -14.59 -1.62
N ILE A 410 9.11 -13.49 -2.15
CA ILE A 410 8.61 -12.87 -3.37
C ILE A 410 8.69 -13.84 -4.54
N ASN A 411 9.79 -14.57 -4.70
CA ASN A 411 9.95 -15.55 -5.76
C ASN A 411 8.94 -16.70 -5.64
N PHE A 412 8.71 -17.20 -4.43
CA PHE A 412 7.68 -18.19 -4.18
C PHE A 412 6.30 -17.69 -4.61
N VAL A 413 5.90 -16.49 -4.18
CA VAL A 413 4.61 -15.88 -4.52
C VAL A 413 4.48 -15.68 -6.04
N ARG A 414 5.52 -15.20 -6.71
CA ARG A 414 5.51 -14.94 -8.16
C ARG A 414 5.50 -16.19 -9.05
N THR A 415 5.80 -17.34 -8.50
CA THR A 415 5.81 -18.63 -9.23
C THR A 415 4.69 -19.58 -8.79
N SER A 416 3.88 -19.17 -7.81
CA SER A 416 2.82 -19.98 -7.21
C SER A 416 1.45 -19.68 -7.84
N TRP A 417 0.48 -20.54 -7.64
CA TRP A 417 -0.95 -20.37 -7.96
C TRP A 417 -1.23 -19.95 -9.42
N GLY A 418 -0.39 -20.40 -10.37
CA GLY A 418 -0.54 -20.03 -11.78
C GLY A 418 -0.02 -18.64 -12.15
N ASN A 419 0.64 -17.93 -11.22
CA ASN A 419 1.31 -16.68 -11.52
C ASN A 419 2.41 -16.86 -12.58
N ALA A 420 2.69 -15.81 -13.36
CA ALA A 420 3.68 -15.85 -14.41
C ALA A 420 5.09 -16.13 -13.86
N LYS A 421 5.84 -16.98 -14.59
CA LYS A 421 7.27 -17.23 -14.27
C LYS A 421 8.12 -16.05 -14.79
N ASN A 422 8.24 -15.01 -13.99
CA ASN A 422 9.10 -13.87 -14.29
C ASN A 422 10.53 -14.08 -13.74
N SER A 423 11.45 -13.18 -14.09
CA SER A 423 12.81 -13.19 -13.55
C SER A 423 12.81 -13.19 -12.03
N ALA A 424 13.67 -14.00 -11.42
CA ALA A 424 13.79 -14.10 -9.98
C ALA A 424 14.30 -12.78 -9.37
N VAL A 425 13.72 -12.42 -8.24
CA VAL A 425 14.21 -11.33 -7.39
C VAL A 425 15.45 -11.82 -6.65
N THR A 426 16.48 -10.99 -6.61
CA THR A 426 17.74 -11.28 -5.92
C THR A 426 17.83 -10.52 -4.58
N ALA A 427 18.59 -11.07 -3.64
CA ALA A 427 18.91 -10.38 -2.39
C ALA A 427 19.58 -9.00 -2.61
N ALA A 428 20.35 -8.87 -3.70
CA ALA A 428 20.99 -7.59 -4.06
C ALA A 428 19.97 -6.50 -4.43
N GLN A 429 18.89 -6.86 -5.15
CA GLN A 429 17.80 -5.94 -5.45
C GLN A 429 17.06 -5.50 -4.19
N VAL A 430 16.76 -6.44 -3.28
CA VAL A 430 16.14 -6.13 -1.98
C VAL A 430 17.04 -5.21 -1.17
N LYS A 431 18.36 -5.48 -1.09
CA LYS A 431 19.35 -4.66 -0.40
C LYS A 431 19.40 -3.23 -0.97
N SER A 432 19.38 -3.09 -2.29
CA SER A 432 19.36 -1.78 -2.95
C SER A 432 18.09 -1.00 -2.60
N ALA A 433 16.92 -1.63 -2.68
CA ALA A 433 15.66 -1.02 -2.30
C ALA A 433 15.63 -0.61 -0.82
N ARG A 434 16.13 -1.49 0.08
CA ARG A 434 16.24 -1.18 1.52
C ARG A 434 17.08 0.08 1.76
N ALA A 435 18.18 0.26 1.06
CA ALA A 435 19.04 1.43 1.19
C ALA A 435 18.36 2.74 0.72
N THR A 436 17.50 2.64 -0.30
CA THR A 436 16.77 3.80 -0.84
C THR A 436 15.54 4.14 0.01
N LEU A 437 14.79 3.14 0.46
CA LEU A 437 13.53 3.32 1.17
C LEU A 437 13.72 3.62 2.66
N ASP A 438 14.88 3.26 3.23
CA ASP A 438 15.20 3.41 4.67
C ASP A 438 14.04 2.98 5.58
N PRO A 439 13.53 1.73 5.44
CA PRO A 439 12.37 1.29 6.18
C PRO A 439 12.68 1.20 7.67
N LYS A 440 11.69 1.49 8.51
CA LYS A 440 11.81 1.27 9.93
C LYS A 440 11.94 -0.23 10.22
N VAL A 441 12.99 -0.60 10.93
CA VAL A 441 13.27 -1.99 11.30
C VAL A 441 12.88 -2.18 12.76
N ASP A 442 12.19 -3.29 13.04
CA ASP A 442 11.96 -3.74 14.40
C ASP A 442 13.29 -4.22 15.01
N THR A 443 13.68 -3.58 16.09
CA THR A 443 14.80 -4.03 16.92
C THR A 443 14.29 -5.08 17.90
N SER A 444 14.03 -6.30 17.40
CA SER A 444 13.69 -7.42 18.27
C SER A 444 14.82 -7.63 19.29
N PRO A 445 14.50 -7.82 20.59
CA PRO A 445 15.50 -8.05 21.62
C PRO A 445 16.11 -9.44 21.57
N PHE A 446 15.70 -10.28 20.62
CA PHE A 446 16.24 -11.62 20.39
C PHE A 446 16.36 -11.92 18.89
N GLU A 447 17.33 -12.76 18.56
CA GLU A 447 17.47 -13.28 17.20
C GLU A 447 16.43 -14.38 16.94
N THR A 448 15.66 -14.22 15.86
CA THR A 448 14.66 -15.22 15.44
C THR A 448 15.30 -16.26 14.53
N PRO A 449 15.12 -17.56 14.78
CA PRO A 449 15.54 -18.61 13.86
C PRO A 449 14.86 -18.44 12.49
N ARG A 450 15.63 -18.61 11.41
CA ARG A 450 15.06 -18.62 10.05
C ARG A 450 14.29 -19.90 9.82
N ILE A 451 13.02 -19.83 9.52
CA ILE A 451 12.22 -21.03 9.24
C ILE A 451 12.78 -21.86 8.07
N ALA A 452 13.34 -21.20 7.06
CA ALA A 452 14.01 -21.90 5.94
C ALA A 452 15.18 -22.78 6.34
N ASP A 453 15.80 -22.56 7.52
CA ASP A 453 16.89 -23.38 8.01
C ASP A 453 16.41 -24.74 8.56
N VAL A 454 15.12 -24.89 8.83
CA VAL A 454 14.49 -26.19 9.15
C VAL A 454 14.81 -27.24 8.09
N LEU A 455 14.90 -26.85 6.81
CA LEU A 455 15.21 -27.78 5.71
C LEU A 455 16.64 -28.39 5.78
N LYS A 456 17.52 -27.84 6.61
CA LYS A 456 18.87 -28.33 6.84
C LYS A 456 18.94 -29.35 7.99
N GLU A 457 17.89 -29.46 8.78
CA GLU A 457 17.84 -30.28 9.97
C GLU A 457 17.57 -31.75 9.60
N PRO A 458 18.21 -32.72 10.29
CA PRO A 458 17.99 -34.15 10.03
C PRO A 458 16.53 -34.60 10.20
N ASN A 459 15.78 -33.90 11.05
CA ASN A 459 14.36 -34.15 11.36
C ASN A 459 13.44 -33.09 10.77
N ALA A 460 13.78 -32.50 9.61
CA ALA A 460 13.06 -31.41 8.95
C ALA A 460 11.54 -31.68 8.82
N GLU A 461 11.14 -32.86 8.43
CA GLU A 461 9.74 -33.25 8.30
C GLU A 461 8.97 -33.12 9.62
N GLN A 462 9.56 -33.55 10.72
CA GLN A 462 8.98 -33.43 12.05
C GLN A 462 8.86 -31.97 12.48
N LEU A 463 9.89 -31.14 12.19
CA LEU A 463 9.89 -29.70 12.50
C LEU A 463 8.85 -28.96 11.69
N VAL A 464 8.71 -29.25 10.38
CA VAL A 464 7.66 -28.70 9.52
C VAL A 464 6.27 -29.11 10.03
N ARG A 465 6.10 -30.39 10.43
CA ARG A 465 4.84 -30.84 11.06
C ARG A 465 4.53 -30.02 12.31
N GLY A 466 5.54 -29.81 13.19
CA GLY A 466 5.39 -28.99 14.40
C GLY A 466 4.99 -27.53 14.09
N MET A 467 5.63 -26.91 13.11
CA MET A 467 5.26 -25.58 12.63
C MET A 467 3.80 -25.54 12.17
N ARG A 468 3.40 -26.47 11.29
CA ARG A 468 2.04 -26.56 10.77
C ARG A 468 0.99 -26.77 11.87
N LEU A 469 1.28 -27.59 12.86
CA LEU A 469 0.40 -27.80 14.01
C LEU A 469 0.17 -26.49 14.80
N ASN A 470 1.06 -25.53 14.74
CA ASN A 470 0.88 -24.20 15.36
C ASN A 470 0.12 -23.23 14.47
N THR A 471 0.36 -23.24 13.15
CA THR A 471 -0.28 -22.32 12.21
C THR A 471 -1.66 -22.78 11.72
N GLU A 472 -1.86 -24.11 11.67
CA GLU A 472 -3.08 -24.77 11.15
C GLU A 472 -3.75 -25.63 12.25
N THR A 473 -3.66 -25.22 13.53
CA THR A 473 -4.10 -26.04 14.69
C THR A 473 -5.54 -26.53 14.58
N HIS A 474 -6.46 -25.62 14.27
CA HIS A 474 -7.88 -25.91 14.11
C HIS A 474 -8.14 -26.93 13.01
N THR A 475 -7.46 -26.78 11.87
CA THR A 475 -7.64 -27.65 10.69
C THR A 475 -7.01 -29.02 10.89
N LEU A 476 -5.80 -29.08 11.45
CA LEU A 476 -5.02 -30.31 11.58
C LEU A 476 -5.38 -31.13 12.81
N LEU A 477 -5.94 -30.51 13.84
CA LEU A 477 -6.30 -31.15 15.10
C LEU A 477 -7.78 -30.91 15.49
N PRO A 478 -8.75 -31.17 14.59
CA PRO A 478 -10.17 -30.82 14.83
C PRO A 478 -10.80 -31.58 15.99
N LYS A 479 -10.20 -32.72 16.43
CA LYS A 479 -10.66 -33.49 17.60
C LYS A 479 -10.18 -32.91 18.93
N ASN A 480 -9.16 -32.06 18.87
CA ASN A 480 -8.49 -31.49 20.05
C ASN A 480 -8.77 -29.99 20.23
N VAL A 481 -9.26 -29.30 19.20
CA VAL A 481 -9.62 -27.90 19.22
C VAL A 481 -11.14 -27.77 19.27
N GLY A 482 -11.66 -27.04 20.25
CA GLY A 482 -13.09 -26.84 20.46
C GLY A 482 -13.61 -25.47 20.02
N ASN A 483 -12.78 -24.69 19.31
CA ASN A 483 -13.10 -23.37 18.77
C ASN A 483 -12.40 -23.17 17.41
N VAL A 484 -12.41 -21.94 16.86
CA VAL A 484 -11.79 -21.64 15.55
C VAL A 484 -10.38 -21.08 15.63
N LEU A 485 -9.74 -21.16 16.80
CA LEU A 485 -8.41 -20.55 17.02
C LEU A 485 -7.27 -21.48 16.57
N ASN A 486 -6.19 -20.88 16.11
CA ASN A 486 -4.88 -21.49 15.97
C ASN A 486 -3.95 -21.00 17.08
N CYS A 487 -2.83 -21.68 17.31
CA CYS A 487 -1.84 -21.17 18.27
C CYS A 487 -1.33 -19.79 17.87
N THR A 488 -1.17 -19.53 16.56
CA THR A 488 -0.79 -18.23 15.98
C THR A 488 -1.80 -17.12 16.19
N SER A 489 -3.04 -17.41 16.60
CA SER A 489 -4.01 -16.38 17.01
C SER A 489 -3.53 -15.57 18.23
N CYS A 490 -2.61 -16.11 19.04
CA CYS A 490 -2.00 -15.43 20.19
C CYS A 490 -0.47 -15.36 20.08
N HIS A 491 0.15 -16.31 19.38
CA HIS A 491 1.59 -16.40 19.17
C HIS A 491 1.95 -15.80 17.81
N LEU A 492 2.00 -14.46 17.75
CA LEU A 492 2.04 -13.72 16.50
C LEU A 492 3.21 -14.10 15.58
N ASN A 493 2.95 -14.14 14.27
CA ASN A 493 3.93 -14.52 13.22
C ASN A 493 4.66 -15.82 13.53
N GLY A 494 3.93 -16.88 13.86
CA GLY A 494 4.53 -18.16 14.19
C GLY A 494 5.39 -18.13 15.45
N GLY A 495 5.07 -17.24 16.41
CA GLY A 495 5.80 -17.10 17.68
C GLY A 495 7.16 -16.42 17.55
N THR A 496 7.32 -15.49 16.62
CA THR A 496 8.58 -14.77 16.36
C THR A 496 8.55 -13.30 16.79
N VAL A 497 7.44 -12.81 17.33
CA VAL A 497 7.26 -11.40 17.72
C VAL A 497 7.49 -11.22 19.22
N ALA A 498 8.41 -10.33 19.58
CA ALA A 498 8.66 -9.96 20.97
C ALA A 498 7.39 -9.39 21.63
N ASP A 499 7.12 -9.76 22.87
CA ASP A 499 5.88 -9.43 23.61
C ASP A 499 4.58 -9.90 22.93
N GLY A 500 4.68 -10.59 21.77
CA GLY A 500 3.60 -11.27 21.06
C GLY A 500 3.52 -12.76 21.39
N SER A 501 3.85 -13.15 22.60
CA SER A 501 3.95 -14.54 23.08
C SER A 501 4.93 -15.39 22.25
N PRO A 502 6.20 -14.98 22.06
CA PRO A 502 7.13 -15.70 21.20
C PRO A 502 7.41 -17.12 21.71
N TYR A 503 7.76 -18.01 20.75
CA TYR A 503 8.28 -19.36 21.04
C TYR A 503 9.80 -19.36 21.26
N VAL A 504 10.50 -18.33 20.82
CA VAL A 504 11.96 -18.22 20.92
C VAL A 504 12.40 -18.38 22.38
N GLY A 505 13.27 -19.33 22.61
CA GLY A 505 13.82 -19.64 23.91
C GLY A 505 12.88 -20.37 24.92
N VAL A 506 11.58 -20.53 24.59
CA VAL A 506 10.58 -20.97 25.57
C VAL A 506 10.83 -22.35 26.13
N SER A 507 11.22 -23.33 25.30
CA SER A 507 11.41 -24.72 25.76
C SER A 507 12.55 -24.87 26.76
N ALA A 508 13.55 -23.99 26.76
CA ALA A 508 14.65 -23.98 27.71
C ALA A 508 14.20 -23.84 29.17
N PHE A 509 13.02 -23.24 29.42
CA PHE A 509 12.50 -22.97 30.76
C PHE A 509 11.63 -24.11 31.32
N PHE A 510 11.52 -25.23 30.63
CA PHE A 510 10.79 -26.40 31.10
C PHE A 510 11.74 -27.58 31.38
N PRO A 511 11.46 -28.39 32.43
CA PRO A 511 10.32 -28.31 33.35
C PRO A 511 10.41 -27.12 34.33
N SER A 512 9.26 -26.49 34.69
CA SER A 512 9.23 -25.37 35.57
C SER A 512 8.03 -25.42 36.55
N TYR A 513 8.17 -24.79 37.71
CA TYR A 513 7.06 -24.67 38.66
C TYR A 513 5.96 -23.75 38.09
N ALA A 514 4.74 -24.25 38.06
CA ALA A 514 3.57 -23.49 37.59
C ALA A 514 2.66 -23.20 38.81
N PRO A 515 2.59 -21.95 39.28
CA PRO A 515 1.75 -21.57 40.47
C PRO A 515 0.28 -21.98 40.27
N ARG A 516 -0.27 -21.81 39.07
CA ARG A 516 -1.64 -22.22 38.74
C ARG A 516 -1.88 -23.72 38.96
N ALA A 517 -0.92 -24.55 38.62
CA ALA A 517 -1.03 -26.00 38.77
C ALA A 517 -0.54 -26.49 40.18
N GLY A 518 0.14 -25.65 40.93
CA GLY A 518 0.73 -25.99 42.25
C GLY A 518 1.81 -27.08 42.17
N ARG A 519 2.40 -27.30 41.00
CA ARG A 519 3.41 -28.33 40.72
C ARG A 519 4.35 -27.94 39.59
N THR A 520 5.46 -28.65 39.50
CA THR A 520 6.33 -28.59 38.32
C THR A 520 5.62 -29.23 37.12
N ILE A 521 5.68 -28.55 35.96
CA ILE A 521 5.08 -28.98 34.72
C ILE A 521 6.14 -29.08 33.61
N THR A 522 5.92 -29.98 32.67
CA THR A 522 6.72 -30.10 31.45
C THR A 522 6.21 -29.19 30.34
N LEU A 523 6.92 -29.09 29.21
CA LEU A 523 6.49 -28.34 28.05
C LEU A 523 5.18 -28.92 27.46
N GLU A 524 5.05 -30.27 27.44
CA GLU A 524 3.84 -30.96 27.00
C GLU A 524 2.62 -30.60 27.89
N ASP A 525 2.82 -30.51 29.22
CA ASP A 525 1.80 -30.03 30.15
C ASP A 525 1.38 -28.59 29.80
N ARG A 526 2.35 -27.73 29.46
CA ARG A 526 2.09 -26.35 29.09
C ARG A 526 1.31 -26.24 27.77
N ILE A 527 1.69 -27.02 26.75
CA ILE A 527 0.99 -27.11 25.47
C ILE A 527 -0.44 -27.60 25.70
N ASN A 528 -0.63 -28.68 26.44
CA ASN A 528 -1.94 -29.24 26.76
C ASN A 528 -2.80 -28.26 27.59
N GLY A 529 -2.18 -27.44 28.42
CA GLY A 529 -2.85 -26.34 29.11
C GLY A 529 -3.47 -25.31 28.13
N CYS A 530 -2.85 -25.09 26.98
CA CYS A 530 -3.45 -24.24 25.91
C CYS A 530 -4.59 -24.94 25.20
N PHE A 531 -4.48 -26.22 24.87
CA PHE A 531 -5.59 -26.99 24.29
C PHE A 531 -6.85 -26.96 25.16
N LEU A 532 -6.65 -27.16 26.48
CA LEU A 532 -7.77 -27.17 27.44
C LEU A 532 -8.41 -25.78 27.66
N ARG A 533 -7.64 -24.69 27.57
CA ARG A 533 -8.09 -23.36 27.97
C ARG A 533 -8.26 -22.42 26.76
N SER A 534 -7.19 -22.18 26.02
CA SER A 534 -7.21 -21.26 24.88
C SER A 534 -7.97 -21.85 23.70
N MET A 535 -7.80 -23.16 23.44
CA MET A 535 -8.50 -23.86 22.36
C MET A 535 -9.85 -24.45 22.78
N ASN A 536 -10.25 -24.29 24.05
CA ASN A 536 -11.49 -24.83 24.61
C ASN A 536 -11.75 -26.30 24.22
N GLY A 537 -10.71 -27.09 24.19
CA GLY A 537 -10.69 -28.43 23.58
C GLY A 537 -10.17 -29.54 24.49
N LYS A 538 -9.50 -30.53 23.93
CA LYS A 538 -9.01 -31.74 24.59
C LYS A 538 -7.48 -31.84 24.47
N PRO A 539 -6.78 -32.38 25.49
CA PRO A 539 -5.34 -32.52 25.45
C PRO A 539 -4.89 -33.52 24.38
N LEU A 540 -3.69 -33.32 23.85
CA LEU A 540 -2.96 -34.30 23.04
C LEU A 540 -2.34 -35.37 23.94
N ALA A 541 -2.19 -36.58 23.42
CA ALA A 541 -1.36 -37.61 24.04
C ALA A 541 0.10 -37.12 24.13
N LYS A 542 0.71 -37.17 25.32
CA LYS A 542 2.06 -36.63 25.54
C LYS A 542 3.13 -37.35 24.75
N ASP A 543 2.96 -38.63 24.53
CA ASP A 543 3.82 -39.52 23.74
C ASP A 543 3.43 -39.63 22.27
N GLY A 544 2.34 -38.94 21.87
CA GLY A 544 1.86 -38.91 20.49
C GLY A 544 2.79 -38.16 19.53
N ASP A 545 2.73 -38.52 18.26
CA ASP A 545 3.60 -37.94 17.23
C ASP A 545 3.38 -36.44 17.03
N ASP A 546 2.13 -35.96 17.12
CA ASP A 546 1.82 -34.53 17.03
C ASP A 546 2.43 -33.73 18.19
N MET A 547 2.37 -34.25 19.43
CA MET A 547 3.01 -33.63 20.57
C MET A 547 4.54 -33.61 20.41
N LYS A 548 5.14 -34.71 19.98
CA LYS A 548 6.57 -34.79 19.70
C LYS A 548 7.00 -33.80 18.63
N ALA A 549 6.20 -33.64 17.57
CA ALA A 549 6.50 -32.67 16.54
C ALA A 549 6.43 -31.22 17.05
N MET A 550 5.42 -30.87 17.86
CA MET A 550 5.34 -29.56 18.49
C MET A 550 6.52 -29.29 19.41
N VAL A 551 6.88 -30.24 20.30
CA VAL A 551 8.02 -30.11 21.20
C VAL A 551 9.31 -29.96 20.42
N ALA A 552 9.54 -30.77 19.38
CA ALA A 552 10.72 -30.65 18.53
C ALA A 552 10.84 -29.27 17.87
N TYR A 553 9.71 -28.71 17.40
CA TYR A 553 9.69 -27.36 16.83
C TYR A 553 10.02 -26.29 17.88
N PHE A 554 9.48 -26.37 19.09
CA PHE A 554 9.82 -25.44 20.17
C PHE A 554 11.29 -25.59 20.62
N ASP A 555 11.84 -26.80 20.61
CA ASP A 555 13.25 -27.04 20.90
C ASP A 555 14.16 -26.47 19.80
N TRP A 556 13.76 -26.57 18.54
CA TRP A 556 14.45 -25.91 17.45
C TRP A 556 14.40 -24.38 17.56
N MET A 557 13.25 -23.81 17.97
CA MET A 557 13.06 -22.37 18.21
C MET A 557 13.84 -21.86 19.44
N LYS A 558 14.24 -22.73 20.35
CA LYS A 558 15.02 -22.37 21.53
C LYS A 558 16.41 -21.86 21.21
N ARG A 559 17.03 -22.36 20.12
CA ARG A 559 18.43 -22.08 19.76
C ARG A 559 19.38 -22.36 20.94
N GLU A 560 20.30 -21.42 21.20
CA GLU A 560 21.31 -21.53 22.25
C GLU A 560 20.78 -21.09 23.64
N THR A 561 19.50 -20.77 23.76
CA THR A 561 18.92 -20.30 25.04
C THR A 561 19.03 -21.37 26.10
N LYS A 562 19.53 -20.98 27.29
CA LYS A 562 19.70 -21.81 28.47
C LYS A 562 18.63 -21.50 29.53
N PRO A 563 18.40 -22.41 30.49
CA PRO A 563 17.42 -22.20 31.57
C PRO A 563 17.66 -20.93 32.41
N GLU A 564 18.91 -20.54 32.57
CA GLU A 564 19.34 -19.37 33.35
C GLU A 564 19.27 -18.05 32.56
N ASP A 565 19.08 -18.08 31.26
CA ASP A 565 19.07 -16.90 30.40
C ASP A 565 17.80 -16.05 30.63
N LYS A 566 17.96 -14.76 30.52
CA LYS A 566 16.84 -13.82 30.48
C LYS A 566 16.53 -13.52 29.01
N VAL A 567 15.43 -14.06 28.49
CA VAL A 567 14.93 -13.71 27.16
C VAL A 567 14.02 -12.48 27.28
N GLU A 568 14.54 -11.34 26.87
CA GLU A 568 13.77 -10.09 26.80
C GLU A 568 12.67 -10.22 25.75
N GLY A 569 11.49 -9.62 25.96
CA GLY A 569 10.34 -9.77 25.05
C GLY A 569 9.59 -11.10 25.15
N ARG A 570 9.97 -12.00 26.07
CA ARG A 570 9.25 -13.25 26.32
C ARG A 570 7.88 -12.98 26.95
N GLY A 571 6.84 -13.68 26.46
CA GLY A 571 5.46 -13.56 26.96
C GLY A 571 4.72 -12.41 26.28
N VAL A 572 3.96 -11.64 27.04
CA VAL A 572 3.13 -10.53 26.54
C VAL A 572 3.56 -9.17 27.09
N GLY A 573 4.73 -9.12 27.74
CA GLY A 573 5.18 -7.94 28.47
C GLY A 573 4.43 -7.72 29.76
N LYS A 574 4.56 -6.52 30.34
CA LYS A 574 3.95 -6.14 31.62
C LYS A 574 3.19 -4.81 31.47
N ILE A 575 2.12 -4.66 32.22
CA ILE A 575 1.39 -3.41 32.40
C ILE A 575 1.11 -3.23 33.88
N SER A 576 1.01 -1.99 34.40
CA SER A 576 0.77 -1.73 35.81
C SER A 576 -0.63 -2.23 36.22
N GLN A 577 -0.68 -2.98 37.31
CA GLN A 577 -1.93 -3.42 37.97
C GLN A 577 -2.57 -2.35 38.84
N ASP A 578 -1.91 -1.20 39.03
CA ASP A 578 -2.46 -0.06 39.77
C ASP A 578 -3.47 0.74 38.94
N ILE A 579 -3.43 0.57 37.59
CA ILE A 579 -4.37 1.19 36.67
C ILE A 579 -5.75 0.57 36.89
N LYS A 580 -6.73 1.42 37.27
CA LYS A 580 -8.10 0.97 37.48
C LYS A 580 -8.82 0.91 36.13
N PRO A 581 -9.45 -0.22 35.75
CA PRO A 581 -10.16 -0.33 34.49
C PRO A 581 -11.47 0.47 34.49
N ASP A 582 -11.77 1.09 33.36
CA ASP A 582 -13.06 1.71 33.00
C ASP A 582 -13.70 0.92 31.83
N PRO A 583 -14.63 -0.01 32.10
CA PRO A 583 -15.27 -0.82 31.07
C PRO A 583 -16.10 0.00 30.07
N GLU A 584 -16.65 1.17 30.50
CA GLU A 584 -17.40 2.03 29.58
C GLU A 584 -16.46 2.74 28.60
N ASN A 585 -15.29 3.18 29.04
CA ASN A 585 -14.25 3.64 28.13
C ASN A 585 -13.75 2.48 27.25
N GLY A 586 -13.56 1.30 27.83
CA GLY A 586 -13.18 0.09 27.09
C GLY A 586 -14.12 -0.25 25.95
N LYS A 587 -15.43 -0.10 26.15
CA LYS A 587 -16.46 -0.25 25.10
C LYS A 587 -16.28 0.77 23.97
N ARG A 588 -15.98 2.04 24.30
CA ARG A 588 -15.73 3.09 23.29
C ARG A 588 -14.46 2.77 22.49
N VAL A 589 -13.38 2.42 23.18
CA VAL A 589 -12.11 2.03 22.54
C VAL A 589 -12.31 0.81 21.63
N TYR A 590 -13.05 -0.21 22.10
CA TYR A 590 -13.38 -1.39 21.32
C TYR A 590 -14.11 -1.03 20.03
N ALA A 591 -15.16 -0.24 20.11
CA ALA A 591 -15.95 0.17 18.94
C ALA A 591 -15.11 0.96 17.92
N ALA A 592 -14.19 1.81 18.42
CA ALA A 592 -13.37 2.67 17.57
C ALA A 592 -12.16 1.93 16.96
N GLN A 593 -11.52 1.01 17.71
CA GLN A 593 -10.21 0.48 17.32
C GLN A 593 -10.19 -1.04 17.06
N CYS A 594 -11.16 -1.80 17.60
CA CYS A 594 -11.11 -3.26 17.59
C CYS A 594 -12.21 -3.91 16.75
N ALA A 595 -13.42 -3.34 16.79
CA ALA A 595 -14.61 -3.91 16.14
C ALA A 595 -14.47 -4.03 14.62
N ALA A 596 -13.62 -3.21 14.01
CA ALA A 596 -13.32 -3.26 12.59
C ALA A 596 -12.81 -4.65 12.14
N CYS A 597 -11.97 -5.29 12.96
CA CYS A 597 -11.38 -6.59 12.69
C CYS A 597 -12.09 -7.71 13.48
N HIS A 598 -12.34 -7.48 14.77
CA HIS A 598 -12.87 -8.52 15.65
C HIS A 598 -14.41 -8.61 15.70
N GLY A 599 -15.11 -7.84 14.85
CA GLY A 599 -16.58 -7.80 14.81
C GLY A 599 -17.19 -6.92 15.90
N GLN A 600 -18.43 -6.47 15.68
CA GLN A 600 -19.15 -5.62 16.64
C GLN A 600 -19.45 -6.32 17.97
N ASN A 601 -19.66 -7.63 17.90
CA ASN A 601 -19.96 -8.50 19.04
C ASN A 601 -18.78 -9.44 19.36
N GLY A 602 -17.56 -9.11 18.97
CA GLY A 602 -16.36 -9.90 19.25
C GLY A 602 -16.31 -11.27 18.57
N GLU A 603 -17.14 -11.48 17.56
CA GLU A 603 -17.29 -12.74 16.82
C GLU A 603 -16.09 -13.06 15.93
N GLY A 604 -15.20 -12.11 15.73
CA GLY A 604 -14.10 -12.22 14.79
C GLY A 604 -14.55 -12.10 13.34
N LEU A 605 -13.66 -12.48 12.43
CA LEU A 605 -13.94 -12.61 11.01
C LEU A 605 -13.48 -13.98 10.54
N GLN A 606 -14.35 -14.69 9.82
CA GLN A 606 -14.03 -15.96 9.16
C GLN A 606 -14.09 -15.78 7.65
N ASP A 607 -13.27 -16.56 6.93
CA ASP A 607 -13.39 -16.67 5.48
C ASP A 607 -14.56 -17.61 5.08
N HIS A 608 -14.77 -17.76 3.77
CA HIS A 608 -15.82 -18.60 3.23
C HIS A 608 -15.63 -20.10 3.53
N GLN A 609 -14.44 -20.52 4.00
CA GLN A 609 -14.15 -21.89 4.45
C GLN A 609 -14.30 -22.05 5.97
N GLY A 610 -14.75 -21.01 6.69
CA GLY A 610 -14.91 -21.02 8.14
C GLY A 610 -13.60 -20.91 8.91
N GLN A 611 -12.49 -20.57 8.23
CA GLN A 611 -11.20 -20.37 8.90
C GLN A 611 -11.12 -18.95 9.48
N SER A 612 -10.61 -18.85 10.70
CA SER A 612 -10.45 -17.56 11.35
C SER A 612 -9.48 -16.66 10.58
N VAL A 613 -9.96 -15.46 10.22
CA VAL A 613 -9.16 -14.35 9.67
C VAL A 613 -8.69 -13.46 10.80
N TYR A 614 -9.65 -12.99 11.59
CA TYR A 614 -9.41 -12.34 12.86
C TYR A 614 -10.09 -13.15 13.97
N PRO A 615 -9.38 -13.46 15.06
CA PRO A 615 -9.90 -14.35 16.08
C PRO A 615 -11.09 -13.73 16.82
N PRO A 616 -12.09 -14.52 17.19
CA PRO A 616 -13.13 -14.07 18.10
C PRO A 616 -12.55 -13.79 19.50
N LEU A 617 -12.97 -12.68 20.12
CA LEU A 617 -12.50 -12.25 21.44
C LEU A 617 -13.40 -12.75 22.56
N TRP A 618 -14.66 -13.06 22.29
CA TRP A 618 -15.61 -13.68 23.22
C TRP A 618 -16.63 -14.55 22.46
N GLY A 619 -17.57 -15.13 23.18
CA GLY A 619 -18.54 -16.10 22.63
C GLY A 619 -17.98 -17.52 22.57
N ASP A 620 -18.79 -18.44 22.08
CA ASP A 620 -18.51 -19.89 22.10
C ASP A 620 -17.30 -20.31 21.27
N GLN A 621 -16.96 -19.55 20.25
CA GLN A 621 -15.82 -19.82 19.37
C GLN A 621 -14.50 -19.19 19.85
N SER A 622 -14.51 -18.56 21.05
CA SER A 622 -13.33 -17.97 21.66
C SER A 622 -12.73 -18.88 22.74
N PHE A 623 -11.68 -18.39 23.39
CA PHE A 623 -11.06 -19.06 24.54
C PHE A 623 -11.98 -19.05 25.78
N ASN A 624 -11.86 -20.05 26.66
CA ASN A 624 -12.68 -20.14 27.86
C ASN A 624 -12.15 -19.25 29.01
N ILE A 625 -12.92 -19.16 30.12
CA ILE A 625 -12.59 -18.31 31.27
C ILE A 625 -11.28 -18.67 31.95
N GLY A 626 -10.79 -19.90 31.76
CA GLY A 626 -9.52 -20.38 32.28
C GLY A 626 -8.31 -19.97 31.46
N ALA A 627 -8.47 -19.36 30.29
CA ALA A 627 -7.35 -18.89 29.46
C ALA A 627 -6.60 -17.71 30.11
N GLY A 628 -5.30 -17.56 29.79
CA GLY A 628 -4.51 -16.44 30.23
C GLY A 628 -5.06 -15.10 29.74
N MET A 629 -5.54 -15.07 28.50
CA MET A 629 -6.14 -13.89 27.85
C MET A 629 -7.54 -13.53 28.42
N ALA A 630 -8.14 -14.36 29.25
CA ALA A 630 -9.34 -14.00 29.99
C ALA A 630 -9.05 -13.13 31.23
N ARG A 631 -7.78 -12.84 31.52
CA ARG A 631 -7.35 -11.99 32.63
C ARG A 631 -7.03 -10.59 32.14
N THR A 632 -7.61 -9.58 32.75
CA THR A 632 -7.54 -8.17 32.34
C THR A 632 -6.12 -7.69 32.07
N TYR A 633 -5.20 -7.82 33.07
CA TYR A 633 -3.86 -7.26 32.88
C TYR A 633 -2.96 -8.09 31.96
N THR A 634 -3.24 -9.39 31.80
CA THR A 634 -2.55 -10.21 30.79
C THR A 634 -2.99 -9.80 29.39
N ALA A 635 -4.29 -9.66 29.17
CA ALA A 635 -4.85 -9.19 27.91
C ALA A 635 -4.42 -7.74 27.60
N ALA A 636 -4.45 -6.85 28.61
CA ALA A 636 -4.02 -5.47 28.46
C ALA A 636 -2.54 -5.34 28.04
N ALA A 637 -1.66 -6.15 28.65
CA ALA A 637 -0.24 -6.16 28.28
C ALA A 637 -0.02 -6.61 26.84
N PHE A 638 -0.77 -7.61 26.37
CA PHE A 638 -0.76 -8.04 24.97
C PHE A 638 -1.31 -6.95 24.02
N VAL A 639 -2.48 -6.38 24.37
CA VAL A 639 -3.12 -5.33 23.57
C VAL A 639 -2.21 -4.11 23.44
N LYS A 640 -1.62 -3.64 24.55
CA LYS A 640 -0.72 -2.48 24.55
C LYS A 640 0.42 -2.58 23.54
N ARG A 641 0.93 -3.78 23.32
CA ARG A 641 2.12 -4.00 22.48
C ARG A 641 1.79 -4.46 21.07
N ASN A 642 0.65 -5.11 20.88
CA ASN A 642 0.38 -5.84 19.66
C ASN A 642 -0.87 -5.37 18.91
N MET A 643 -1.74 -4.58 19.55
CA MET A 643 -3.02 -4.17 18.96
C MET A 643 -3.24 -2.66 19.05
N PRO A 644 -3.89 -2.04 18.06
CA PRO A 644 -4.27 -2.61 16.75
C PRO A 644 -3.06 -3.00 15.91
N ILE A 645 -3.15 -4.14 15.20
CA ILE A 645 -2.12 -4.50 14.21
C ILE A 645 -2.13 -3.47 13.08
N GLY A 646 -0.94 -2.97 12.71
CA GLY A 646 -0.81 -2.07 11.58
C GLY A 646 -1.32 -0.66 11.84
N PHE A 647 -1.23 -0.18 13.06
CA PHE A 647 -1.55 1.22 13.39
C PHE A 647 -0.78 2.22 12.49
N HIS A 648 0.44 1.87 12.10
CA HIS A 648 1.22 2.57 11.09
C HIS A 648 1.81 1.57 10.09
N PRO A 649 1.71 1.77 8.77
CA PRO A 649 2.21 0.82 7.77
C PRO A 649 3.70 0.53 7.90
N GLY A 650 4.51 1.54 8.20
CA GLY A 650 5.95 1.38 8.39
C GLY A 650 6.37 0.84 9.75
N PHE A 651 5.43 0.48 10.63
CA PHE A 651 5.77 -0.16 11.92
C PHE A 651 5.60 -1.67 11.82
N PRO A 652 6.53 -2.45 12.36
CA PRO A 652 6.39 -3.89 12.46
C PRO A 652 5.18 -4.26 13.34
N LEU A 653 4.75 -5.52 13.24
CA LEU A 653 3.85 -6.13 14.22
C LEU A 653 4.37 -5.87 15.63
N ALA A 654 3.52 -5.79 16.60
CA ALA A 654 3.84 -5.50 17.99
C ALA A 654 4.07 -4.01 18.32
N GLN A 655 3.51 -3.10 17.54
CA GLN A 655 3.53 -1.66 17.78
C GLN A 655 2.09 -1.14 17.95
N GLY A 656 1.41 -1.52 19.04
CA GLY A 656 0.09 -0.97 19.38
C GLY A 656 0.13 0.55 19.58
N GLY A 657 -0.96 1.24 19.30
CA GLY A 657 -1.07 2.70 19.43
C GLY A 657 -1.80 3.18 20.69
N LEU A 658 -2.35 2.26 21.49
CA LEU A 658 -3.16 2.59 22.66
C LEU A 658 -2.31 3.04 23.86
N THR A 659 -2.85 3.91 24.70
CA THR A 659 -2.29 4.22 26.01
C THR A 659 -2.42 3.02 26.96
N ASP A 660 -1.71 3.04 28.08
CA ASP A 660 -1.80 1.99 29.10
C ASP A 660 -3.22 1.91 29.66
N GLN A 661 -3.87 3.08 29.90
CA GLN A 661 -5.25 3.16 30.39
C GLN A 661 -6.22 2.53 29.37
N GLU A 662 -6.17 2.95 28.10
CA GLU A 662 -7.04 2.40 27.03
C GLU A 662 -6.86 0.90 26.87
N SER A 663 -5.62 0.41 27.00
CA SER A 663 -5.30 -1.03 26.91
C SER A 663 -5.91 -1.82 28.06
N VAL A 664 -5.90 -1.26 29.29
CA VAL A 664 -6.55 -1.88 30.46
C VAL A 664 -8.06 -1.82 30.32
N ASP A 665 -8.62 -0.69 29.92
CA ASP A 665 -10.06 -0.50 29.77
C ASP A 665 -10.67 -1.45 28.74
N VAL A 666 -10.06 -1.54 27.54
CA VAL A 666 -10.56 -2.42 26.49
C VAL A 666 -10.35 -3.91 26.81
N ALA A 667 -9.26 -4.24 27.51
CA ALA A 667 -9.03 -5.61 27.97
C ALA A 667 -10.07 -6.02 29.03
N GLU A 668 -10.42 -5.15 29.97
CA GLU A 668 -11.50 -5.35 30.93
C GLU A 668 -12.82 -5.60 30.20
N TYR A 669 -13.16 -4.72 29.24
CA TYR A 669 -14.40 -4.83 28.47
C TYR A 669 -14.53 -6.20 27.81
N PHE A 670 -13.60 -6.61 26.91
CA PHE A 670 -13.78 -7.84 26.16
C PHE A 670 -13.49 -9.10 26.99
N SER A 671 -12.60 -9.05 27.98
CA SER A 671 -12.32 -10.23 28.81
C SER A 671 -13.49 -10.61 29.71
N HIS A 672 -14.38 -9.65 30.05
CA HIS A 672 -15.58 -9.88 30.88
C HIS A 672 -16.82 -10.24 30.09
N MET A 673 -16.78 -10.26 28.77
CA MET A 673 -17.88 -10.76 27.95
C MET A 673 -18.08 -12.26 28.11
N SER A 674 -19.28 -12.74 27.72
CA SER A 674 -19.66 -14.15 27.79
C SER A 674 -18.70 -15.04 26.99
N ARG A 675 -18.28 -16.14 27.58
CA ARG A 675 -17.40 -17.15 26.97
C ARG A 675 -17.57 -18.51 27.64
N PRO A 676 -17.06 -19.62 27.05
CA PRO A 676 -17.19 -20.94 27.62
C PRO A 676 -16.60 -21.02 29.03
N ASP A 677 -17.27 -21.75 29.91
CA ASP A 677 -16.76 -22.07 31.23
C ASP A 677 -15.64 -23.11 31.18
N PHE A 678 -14.86 -23.20 32.25
CA PHE A 678 -13.80 -24.20 32.43
C PHE A 678 -14.03 -24.94 33.77
N PRO A 679 -14.71 -26.08 33.77
CA PRO A 679 -15.05 -26.78 35.02
C PRO A 679 -13.85 -27.12 35.90
N ALA A 680 -12.69 -27.47 35.29
CA ALA A 680 -11.47 -27.79 36.05
C ALA A 680 -10.81 -26.57 36.72
N LYS A 681 -11.34 -25.35 36.56
CA LYS A 681 -10.90 -24.12 37.24
C LYS A 681 -10.82 -24.24 38.77
N VAL A 682 -11.64 -25.12 39.36
CA VAL A 682 -11.64 -25.39 40.81
C VAL A 682 -10.31 -25.91 41.34
N ASN A 683 -9.48 -26.48 40.47
CA ASN A 683 -8.18 -27.00 40.80
C ASN A 683 -7.04 -25.98 40.62
N ASP A 684 -7.35 -24.78 40.18
CA ASP A 684 -6.34 -23.74 39.93
C ASP A 684 -5.88 -23.08 41.26
N TRP A 685 -4.58 -22.82 41.34
CA TRP A 685 -3.88 -22.21 42.49
C TRP A 685 -4.08 -22.93 43.83
N PRO A 686 -3.90 -24.26 43.86
CA PRO A 686 -4.16 -25.02 45.11
C PRO A 686 -3.19 -24.69 46.24
N LYS A 687 -2.03 -24.11 45.96
CA LYS A 687 -0.99 -23.74 46.90
C LYS A 687 -0.59 -22.27 46.90
N ASP A 688 -0.92 -21.57 45.83
CA ASP A 688 -0.46 -20.21 45.59
C ASP A 688 -1.62 -19.22 45.61
N LYS A 689 -1.30 -17.93 45.85
CA LYS A 689 -2.31 -16.89 45.81
C LYS A 689 -2.86 -16.72 44.41
N LYS A 690 -4.16 -16.81 44.29
CA LYS A 690 -4.88 -16.56 43.05
C LYS A 690 -4.72 -15.09 42.61
N PRO A 691 -4.42 -14.80 41.34
CA PRO A 691 -4.34 -13.42 40.85
C PRO A 691 -5.65 -12.66 41.04
N ALA A 692 -5.55 -11.37 41.35
CA ALA A 692 -6.73 -10.53 41.64
C ALA A 692 -7.65 -10.36 40.42
N ASP A 693 -7.08 -10.42 39.22
CA ASP A 693 -7.79 -10.31 37.91
C ASP A 693 -8.27 -11.68 37.38
N SER A 694 -8.30 -12.72 38.20
CA SER A 694 -8.89 -14.00 37.81
C SER A 694 -10.40 -13.90 37.68
N ARG A 695 -10.97 -14.49 36.63
CA ARG A 695 -12.41 -14.47 36.32
C ARG A 695 -13.27 -15.39 37.23
N TYR A 696 -12.69 -16.15 38.11
CA TYR A 696 -13.37 -17.14 38.96
C TYR A 696 -12.69 -17.29 40.33
#